data_44d2d21bd140f853a0f72887ccb099e1
#
_entry.id   44d2d21bd140f853a0f72887ccb099e1
#
_cell.length_a   1.000
_cell.length_b   1.000
_cell.length_c   1.000
_cell.angle_alpha   90.00
_cell.angle_beta   90.00
_cell.angle_gamma   90.00
#
_symmetry.space_group_name_H-M   'P 1'
#
loop_
_entity.id
_entity.type
_entity.pdbx_description
1 polymer ?
#
loop_
_entity_poly.entity_id
_entity_poly.type
_entity_poly.pdbx_seq_one_letter_code
_entity_poly.pdbx_strand_id
1 'polypeptide(L)'
;MEDRSIMKILFLHLSDAHLRDNTNLNLININAIINSLSVLGNFDECVLVFSGDIVDAGDKNSYANAGRLIGYLAKGVSQRYIGGKIVQTLIVPGNHDNLVKNKDRDNLELESYYENKQVDIKFNEELEQLSNFYEFAKKNRCFRKSKVIDVRKIKYGNFTIKVNLINSAPFSLLGSGNRDKGMHFMPLAEIQKLNINMNQKYTVSIIHHGPEWFSNASKESLYNTLNETTDLLFVGHEHFALNEDKTVNGKHIDVSSGIALYGTKTEHGFNALILNTDEHTLLGYKYIYNGKIYKPSKVIDNKNVVFNTNSGFKFTTEFRKEIITDSNEREGEKYGRYFVFPSLESKETNSNLKSLTVTSEEKFKELMKIKNKISIQGGTRTGKSILAKHLTNKLSEDYTVLFMNEESFAPKNKKNIMKNALQNEFGDEVDIDEFFQLEKEKKTLIVDGSDKVDKEKWDSFLSEYSEQFGHIITFCDVDWSLNIKERTVEELTENAFYYLKICPYYYVKREQLIKKICSNYLDEYPTLDVDEKSRKINEEITNQIKYFQLTPDFIHQFVDYYIQFSHIKTQNETNVFSKVFAANIVYRISRNIKQENDIDEILIALEYVSYYIHFIKKYQKITYNEFKLAVEEYKKRYDNEELNIKYVYDVAVKANIIKESTSDFEVEFCDKNLLAYFVALYLNRTCQMKGKLNDLQEVLDNICFGINGDIILFLSYITNNTQILKPILNSIFTHMDDWEELDFDKNNIQYLSKASTTAMPKLPSNKDKEKLKEEKNRIEKEFIKEKEQQADSLYSYDASKVNSFSNKIAKSINYLDLVAKILPNFRFMLQGEEKRIITNILYKYPNKLLYFMLKDIDENSNKIINDILKSKPKTRKGILITEDMITRELQNQSIAYILSIYDFVSMTASTSKTIGDLEKFDYNCNTNYKIQNLMMQENIANFNVFASRAEQLYDNAKLPLIKQIITLIVRKYFIYHDVEMHGDAIHLIDKIFGEEQRQHFQILQAKNQIIKK
;
A
#
# COMPACT_ATOMS: atom_id res chain seq x y z
N MET A 1 13.11 -0.48 -26.19
CA MET A 1 12.24 -0.41 -25.03
C MET A 1 12.21 1.05 -24.64
N GLU A 2 11.20 1.78 -25.09
CA GLU A 2 10.99 3.16 -24.70
C GLU A 2 10.48 3.14 -23.26
N ASP A 3 11.21 3.80 -22.37
CA ASP A 3 10.75 4.13 -21.02
C ASP A 3 9.42 4.86 -21.14
N ARG A 4 8.30 4.19 -20.85
CA ARG A 4 7.02 4.83 -20.63
C ARG A 4 7.11 5.58 -19.32
N SER A 5 7.54 6.84 -19.37
CA SER A 5 7.49 7.74 -18.24
C SER A 5 6.02 7.94 -17.83
N ILE A 6 5.74 7.75 -16.55
CA ILE A 6 4.49 8.12 -15.89
C ILE A 6 4.10 9.53 -16.35
N MET A 7 2.92 9.69 -16.98
CA MET A 7 2.52 10.99 -17.48
C MET A 7 1.60 11.71 -16.50
N LYS A 8 2.08 12.84 -15.99
CA LYS A 8 1.36 13.73 -15.07
C LYS A 8 1.05 15.06 -15.76
N ILE A 9 -0.22 15.43 -15.81
CA ILE A 9 -0.70 16.66 -16.43
C ILE A 9 -1.15 17.62 -15.34
N LEU A 10 -0.47 18.77 -15.25
CA LEU A 10 -0.85 19.85 -14.34
C LEU A 10 -1.91 20.75 -14.99
N PHE A 11 -3.06 20.94 -14.34
CA PHE A 11 -4.00 22.03 -14.60
C PHE A 11 -3.76 23.14 -13.58
N LEU A 12 -3.26 24.28 -14.04
CA LEU A 12 -3.09 25.48 -13.21
C LEU A 12 -4.32 26.37 -13.39
N HIS A 13 -5.22 26.36 -12.42
CA HIS A 13 -6.50 27.05 -12.49
C HIS A 13 -6.39 28.45 -11.86
N LEU A 14 -6.58 29.43 -12.71
CA LEU A 14 -6.52 30.87 -12.43
C LEU A 14 -7.88 31.47 -12.78
N SER A 15 -8.38 32.40 -11.98
CA SER A 15 -9.68 33.04 -12.17
C SER A 15 -9.65 34.49 -11.69
N ASP A 16 -10.59 35.31 -12.15
CA ASP A 16 -10.92 36.59 -11.57
C ASP A 16 -9.66 37.49 -11.36
N ALA A 17 -8.90 37.67 -12.42
CA ALA A 17 -7.67 38.49 -12.41
C ALA A 17 -7.94 39.99 -12.51
N HIS A 18 -9.09 40.42 -13.07
CA HIS A 18 -9.57 41.79 -13.19
C HIS A 18 -8.51 42.78 -13.62
N LEU A 19 -7.74 42.42 -14.65
CA LEU A 19 -6.64 43.26 -15.14
C LEU A 19 -7.16 44.51 -15.85
N ARG A 20 -6.48 45.65 -15.61
CA ARG A 20 -6.68 46.91 -16.28
C ARG A 20 -5.43 47.28 -17.11
N ASP A 21 -5.55 48.25 -17.97
CA ASP A 21 -4.43 48.77 -18.77
C ASP A 21 -3.28 49.28 -17.90
N ASN A 22 -3.59 49.88 -16.76
CA ASN A 22 -2.64 50.39 -15.78
C ASN A 22 -2.25 49.39 -14.68
N THR A 23 -2.70 48.09 -14.74
CA THR A 23 -2.34 47.10 -13.73
C THR A 23 -0.82 46.84 -13.78
N ASN A 24 -0.16 47.03 -12.64
CA ASN A 24 1.23 46.66 -12.46
C ASN A 24 1.33 45.14 -12.23
N LEU A 25 1.75 44.39 -13.26
CA LEU A 25 1.88 42.93 -13.20
C LEU A 25 2.87 42.43 -12.12
N ASN A 26 3.78 43.30 -11.64
CA ASN A 26 4.68 42.93 -10.53
C ASN A 26 3.91 42.68 -9.22
N LEU A 27 2.70 43.24 -9.07
CA LEU A 27 1.85 43.01 -7.88
C LEU A 27 1.26 41.60 -7.85
N ILE A 28 1.15 40.92 -8.98
CA ILE A 28 0.64 39.55 -9.06
C ILE A 28 1.72 38.53 -8.62
N ASN A 29 2.97 38.95 -8.50
CA ASN A 29 4.10 38.12 -8.09
C ASN A 29 4.20 36.77 -8.84
N ILE A 30 4.26 36.86 -10.18
CA ILE A 30 4.27 35.71 -11.10
C ILE A 30 5.38 34.70 -10.72
N ASN A 31 6.55 35.21 -10.29
CA ASN A 31 7.63 34.35 -9.84
C ASN A 31 7.28 33.56 -8.58
N ALA A 32 6.50 34.12 -7.68
CA ALA A 32 6.05 33.39 -6.49
C ALA A 32 5.03 32.30 -6.86
N ILE A 33 4.14 32.55 -7.84
CA ILE A 33 3.27 31.50 -8.39
C ILE A 33 4.11 30.35 -8.94
N ILE A 34 5.06 30.64 -9.84
CA ILE A 34 5.90 29.63 -10.46
C ILE A 34 6.72 28.87 -9.40
N ASN A 35 7.31 29.59 -8.44
CA ASN A 35 8.12 28.96 -7.40
C ASN A 35 7.32 28.04 -6.47
N SER A 36 6.07 28.39 -6.17
CA SER A 36 5.22 27.58 -5.30
C SER A 36 4.85 26.22 -5.88
N LEU A 37 4.91 26.06 -7.20
CA LEU A 37 4.61 24.79 -7.86
C LEU A 37 5.67 23.69 -7.55
N SER A 38 6.80 24.05 -6.97
CA SER A 38 7.86 23.09 -6.57
C SER A 38 7.36 22.02 -5.57
N VAL A 39 6.32 22.31 -4.81
CA VAL A 39 5.70 21.39 -3.85
C VAL A 39 4.96 20.23 -4.56
N LEU A 40 4.56 20.43 -5.81
CA LEU A 40 3.79 19.46 -6.58
C LEU A 40 4.63 18.26 -7.08
N GLY A 41 5.95 18.30 -6.93
CA GLY A 41 6.86 17.33 -7.52
C GLY A 41 6.94 17.44 -9.05
N ASN A 42 7.27 16.34 -9.72
CA ASN A 42 7.43 16.33 -11.18
C ASN A 42 6.08 16.16 -11.88
N PHE A 43 5.88 16.94 -12.93
CA PHE A 43 4.81 16.78 -13.91
C PHE A 43 5.38 16.98 -15.32
N ASP A 44 4.73 16.37 -16.31
CA ASP A 44 5.28 16.24 -17.67
C ASP A 44 4.69 17.26 -18.62
N GLU A 45 3.44 17.67 -18.36
CA GLU A 45 2.67 18.60 -19.17
C GLU A 45 1.93 19.60 -18.28
N CYS A 46 1.63 20.78 -18.84
CA CYS A 46 0.90 21.83 -18.12
C CYS A 46 -0.16 22.50 -19.00
N VAL A 47 -1.32 22.73 -18.40
CA VAL A 47 -2.44 23.47 -18.97
C VAL A 47 -2.76 24.64 -18.04
N LEU A 48 -2.67 25.88 -18.55
CA LEU A 48 -3.19 27.06 -17.86
C LEU A 48 -4.68 27.18 -18.14
N VAL A 49 -5.49 27.25 -17.11
CA VAL A 49 -6.93 27.38 -17.18
C VAL A 49 -7.33 28.73 -16.59
N PHE A 50 -7.97 29.59 -17.40
CA PHE A 50 -8.57 30.86 -16.97
C PHE A 50 -10.08 30.74 -17.07
N SER A 51 -10.76 30.66 -15.94
CA SER A 51 -12.21 30.47 -15.85
C SER A 51 -13.00 31.78 -15.82
N GLY A 52 -12.51 32.84 -16.47
CA GLY A 52 -13.21 34.10 -16.67
C GLY A 52 -12.68 35.27 -15.87
N ASP A 53 -13.23 36.44 -16.13
CA ASP A 53 -12.89 37.73 -15.52
C ASP A 53 -11.39 38.06 -15.55
N ILE A 54 -10.79 37.85 -16.73
CA ILE A 54 -9.37 38.09 -16.93
C ILE A 54 -9.09 39.58 -16.87
N VAL A 55 -9.99 40.38 -17.46
CA VAL A 55 -9.92 41.87 -17.45
C VAL A 55 -11.14 42.46 -16.76
N ASP A 56 -11.00 43.69 -16.26
CA ASP A 56 -12.09 44.35 -15.49
C ASP A 56 -13.12 45.06 -16.36
N ALA A 57 -12.81 45.35 -17.62
CA ALA A 57 -13.70 46.20 -18.46
C ALA A 57 -13.72 45.80 -19.95
N GLY A 58 -13.26 44.65 -20.34
CA GLY A 58 -13.30 44.11 -21.69
C GLY A 58 -12.57 44.93 -22.75
N ASP A 59 -11.71 45.90 -22.38
CA ASP A 59 -11.00 46.77 -23.31
C ASP A 59 -9.71 46.14 -23.91
N LYS A 60 -9.26 46.61 -25.06
CA LYS A 60 -8.14 46.05 -25.81
C LYS A 60 -6.79 46.17 -25.05
N ASN A 61 -6.58 47.24 -24.29
CA ASN A 61 -5.34 47.49 -23.60
C ASN A 61 -5.19 46.59 -22.41
N SER A 62 -6.27 46.35 -21.68
CA SER A 62 -6.33 45.38 -20.56
C SER A 62 -5.98 43.97 -21.02
N TYR A 63 -6.44 43.54 -22.22
CA TYR A 63 -6.06 42.26 -22.82
C TYR A 63 -4.58 42.18 -23.22
N ALA A 64 -3.91 43.32 -23.49
CA ALA A 64 -2.46 43.30 -23.69
C ALA A 64 -1.72 42.91 -22.41
N ASN A 65 -2.16 43.34 -21.20
CA ASN A 65 -1.67 42.93 -19.93
C ASN A 65 -1.97 41.47 -19.64
N ALA A 66 -3.18 41.00 -19.94
CA ALA A 66 -3.55 39.60 -19.86
C ALA A 66 -2.64 38.70 -20.71
N GLY A 67 -2.34 39.14 -21.93
CA GLY A 67 -1.39 38.43 -22.81
C GLY A 67 0.02 38.34 -22.24
N ARG A 68 0.51 39.41 -21.57
CA ARG A 68 1.81 39.38 -20.88
C ARG A 68 1.81 38.43 -19.66
N LEU A 69 0.77 38.49 -18.85
CA LEU A 69 0.62 37.57 -17.71
C LEU A 69 0.67 36.11 -18.14
N ILE A 70 -0.14 35.73 -19.13
CA ILE A 70 -0.16 34.36 -19.68
C ILE A 70 1.22 33.99 -20.25
N GLY A 71 1.85 34.90 -21.01
CA GLY A 71 3.18 34.67 -21.58
C GLY A 71 4.26 34.42 -20.54
N TYR A 72 4.27 35.21 -19.46
CA TYR A 72 5.25 35.03 -18.37
C TYR A 72 5.01 33.73 -17.60
N LEU A 73 3.75 33.39 -17.27
CA LEU A 73 3.41 32.15 -16.59
C LEU A 73 3.78 30.94 -17.47
N ALA A 74 3.35 30.93 -18.71
CA ALA A 74 3.60 29.82 -19.63
C ALA A 74 5.12 29.60 -19.83
N LYS A 75 5.88 30.69 -20.05
CA LYS A 75 7.34 30.62 -20.22
C LYS A 75 8.03 30.12 -18.95
N GLY A 76 7.66 30.66 -17.79
CA GLY A 76 8.26 30.28 -16.52
C GLY A 76 8.02 28.82 -16.13
N VAL A 77 6.79 28.33 -16.29
CA VAL A 77 6.45 26.92 -16.05
C VAL A 77 7.15 26.01 -17.05
N SER A 78 7.10 26.37 -18.35
CA SER A 78 7.76 25.61 -19.43
C SER A 78 9.25 25.40 -19.17
N GLN A 79 9.97 26.47 -18.87
CA GLN A 79 11.42 26.41 -18.66
C GLN A 79 11.82 25.68 -17.39
N ARG A 80 11.02 25.83 -16.31
CA ARG A 80 11.41 25.33 -15.00
C ARG A 80 10.99 23.88 -14.73
N TYR A 81 9.84 23.46 -15.25
CA TYR A 81 9.21 22.18 -14.85
C TYR A 81 9.04 21.16 -15.96
N ILE A 82 8.76 21.60 -17.21
CA ILE A 82 8.43 20.67 -18.30
C ILE A 82 9.44 20.71 -19.47
N GLY A 83 10.68 21.09 -19.17
CA GLY A 83 11.79 20.96 -20.11
C GLY A 83 11.65 21.77 -21.41
N GLY A 84 10.96 22.91 -21.40
CA GLY A 84 10.77 23.77 -22.58
C GLY A 84 9.54 23.40 -23.45
N LYS A 85 8.73 22.44 -23.04
CA LYS A 85 7.51 22.07 -23.77
C LYS A 85 6.48 23.21 -23.80
N ILE A 86 5.54 23.14 -24.73
CA ILE A 86 4.52 24.16 -24.92
C ILE A 86 3.43 23.99 -23.86
N VAL A 87 3.21 25.04 -23.07
CA VAL A 87 2.08 25.13 -22.13
C VAL A 87 0.81 25.46 -22.92
N GLN A 88 -0.21 24.62 -22.78
CA GLN A 88 -1.54 24.90 -23.35
C GLN A 88 -2.27 25.95 -22.51
N THR A 89 -3.02 26.83 -23.14
CA THR A 89 -3.81 27.85 -22.45
C THR A 89 -5.28 27.73 -22.87
N LEU A 90 -6.17 27.67 -21.88
CA LEU A 90 -7.61 27.54 -22.00
C LEU A 90 -8.26 28.71 -21.30
N ILE A 91 -9.16 29.43 -22.01
CA ILE A 91 -9.70 30.71 -21.55
C ILE A 91 -11.20 30.75 -21.87
N VAL A 92 -12.03 31.10 -20.89
CA VAL A 92 -13.44 31.45 -21.08
C VAL A 92 -13.68 32.87 -20.59
N PRO A 93 -14.72 33.60 -21.10
CA PRO A 93 -15.07 34.92 -20.60
C PRO A 93 -15.88 34.84 -19.31
N GLY A 94 -15.76 35.88 -18.47
CA GLY A 94 -16.66 36.18 -17.37
C GLY A 94 -17.43 37.48 -17.60
N ASN A 95 -18.19 37.94 -16.60
CA ASN A 95 -19.02 39.15 -16.73
C ASN A 95 -18.18 40.42 -16.90
N HIS A 96 -17.00 40.52 -16.34
CA HIS A 96 -16.09 41.66 -16.50
C HIS A 96 -15.35 41.67 -17.86
N ASP A 97 -15.37 40.59 -18.62
CA ASP A 97 -14.82 40.53 -19.96
C ASP A 97 -15.75 41.20 -21.02
N ASN A 98 -16.98 41.58 -20.64
CA ASN A 98 -17.91 42.34 -21.45
C ASN A 98 -17.46 43.80 -21.64
N LEU A 99 -17.82 44.42 -22.76
CA LEU A 99 -17.62 45.85 -22.97
C LEU A 99 -18.46 46.68 -21.99
N VAL A 100 -17.93 47.80 -21.50
CA VAL A 100 -18.44 48.62 -20.39
C VAL A 100 -19.86 49.13 -20.54
N LYS A 101 -20.47 49.04 -21.72
CA LYS A 101 -21.83 49.51 -22.03
C LYS A 101 -22.94 48.82 -21.21
N ASN A 102 -22.64 47.70 -20.56
CA ASN A 102 -23.62 46.94 -19.77
C ASN A 102 -23.73 47.38 -18.31
N LYS A 103 -23.01 48.40 -17.88
CA LYS A 103 -23.06 48.87 -16.47
C LYS A 103 -24.42 49.39 -16.02
N ASP A 104 -25.22 49.90 -16.97
CA ASP A 104 -26.50 50.54 -16.69
C ASP A 104 -27.71 49.62 -16.84
N ARG A 105 -27.51 48.35 -17.22
CA ARG A 105 -28.58 47.37 -17.40
C ARG A 105 -29.07 46.88 -16.04
N ASP A 106 -30.38 46.78 -15.86
CA ASP A 106 -31.00 46.24 -14.65
C ASP A 106 -31.75 44.92 -14.89
N ASN A 107 -32.24 44.35 -13.81
CA ASN A 107 -32.97 43.08 -13.85
C ASN A 107 -34.30 43.19 -14.65
N LEU A 108 -34.95 44.32 -14.57
CA LEU A 108 -36.23 44.53 -15.27
C LEU A 108 -36.03 44.45 -16.78
N GLU A 109 -34.92 44.95 -17.29
CA GLU A 109 -34.59 44.78 -18.69
C GLU A 109 -34.36 43.32 -19.07
N LEU A 110 -33.61 42.54 -18.25
CA LEU A 110 -33.44 41.13 -18.50
C LEU A 110 -34.75 40.34 -18.42
N GLU A 111 -35.60 40.62 -17.43
CA GLU A 111 -36.92 40.01 -17.28
C GLU A 111 -37.78 40.26 -18.52
N SER A 112 -37.75 41.49 -19.07
CA SER A 112 -38.50 41.88 -20.26
C SER A 112 -38.12 41.04 -21.49
N TYR A 113 -36.86 40.60 -21.61
CA TYR A 113 -36.44 39.74 -22.72
C TYR A 113 -37.13 38.37 -22.68
N TYR A 114 -37.36 37.82 -21.48
CA TYR A 114 -38.10 36.56 -21.33
C TYR A 114 -39.58 36.72 -21.54
N GLU A 115 -40.20 37.77 -21.01
CA GLU A 115 -41.61 38.07 -21.16
C GLU A 115 -41.99 38.29 -22.63
N ASN A 116 -41.14 39.01 -23.37
CA ASN A 116 -41.37 39.34 -24.80
C ASN A 116 -40.85 38.22 -25.74
N LYS A 117 -40.36 37.08 -25.27
CA LYS A 117 -39.79 36.01 -26.07
C LYS A 117 -38.67 36.46 -27.02
N GLN A 118 -37.89 37.42 -26.62
CA GLN A 118 -36.76 37.99 -27.38
C GLN A 118 -35.40 37.43 -27.00
N VAL A 119 -35.31 36.47 -26.06
CA VAL A 119 -34.08 35.97 -25.50
C VAL A 119 -33.10 35.46 -26.56
N ASP A 120 -33.59 34.70 -27.57
CA ASP A 120 -32.73 34.17 -28.62
C ASP A 120 -32.13 35.26 -29.53
N ILE A 121 -32.91 36.34 -29.79
CA ILE A 121 -32.44 37.46 -30.59
C ILE A 121 -31.40 38.25 -29.79
N LYS A 122 -31.71 38.58 -28.55
CA LYS A 122 -30.82 39.31 -27.66
C LYS A 122 -29.55 38.57 -27.33
N PHE A 123 -29.57 37.25 -27.30
CA PHE A 123 -28.40 36.43 -27.11
C PHE A 123 -27.29 36.71 -28.11
N ASN A 124 -27.62 36.91 -29.38
CA ASN A 124 -26.64 37.25 -30.40
C ASN A 124 -26.06 38.65 -30.20
N GLU A 125 -26.89 39.64 -29.78
CA GLU A 125 -26.43 40.98 -29.44
C GLU A 125 -25.46 40.95 -28.25
N GLU A 126 -25.72 40.11 -27.22
CA GLU A 126 -24.86 39.90 -26.08
C GLU A 126 -23.48 39.31 -26.50
N LEU A 127 -23.45 38.40 -27.46
CA LEU A 127 -22.17 37.83 -27.94
C LEU A 127 -21.27 38.87 -28.61
N GLU A 128 -21.86 39.92 -29.27
CA GLU A 128 -21.05 40.97 -29.92
C GLU A 128 -20.37 41.88 -28.88
N GLN A 129 -20.89 41.96 -27.69
CA GLN A 129 -20.28 42.71 -26.56
C GLN A 129 -18.95 42.08 -26.08
N LEU A 130 -18.69 40.83 -26.41
CA LEU A 130 -17.44 40.12 -26.13
C LEU A 130 -16.42 40.16 -27.28
N SER A 131 -16.58 41.08 -28.27
CA SER A 131 -15.75 41.12 -29.47
C SER A 131 -14.25 41.22 -29.17
N ASN A 132 -13.81 42.04 -28.21
CA ASN A 132 -12.42 42.17 -27.80
C ASN A 132 -11.90 40.88 -27.12
N PHE A 133 -12.74 40.22 -26.32
CA PHE A 133 -12.43 38.92 -25.77
C PHE A 133 -12.15 37.89 -26.88
N TYR A 134 -13.01 37.81 -27.88
CA TYR A 134 -12.80 36.84 -28.97
C TYR A 134 -11.55 37.11 -29.76
N GLU A 135 -11.17 38.39 -30.00
CA GLU A 135 -9.90 38.74 -30.65
C GLU A 135 -8.69 38.22 -29.80
N PHE A 136 -8.78 38.39 -28.50
CA PHE A 136 -7.77 37.90 -27.57
C PHE A 136 -7.75 36.36 -27.46
N ALA A 137 -8.91 35.73 -27.29
CA ALA A 137 -9.06 34.29 -27.16
C ALA A 137 -8.57 33.53 -28.41
N LYS A 138 -8.82 34.05 -29.60
CA LYS A 138 -8.32 33.49 -30.86
C LYS A 138 -6.80 33.45 -30.95
N LYS A 139 -6.09 34.45 -30.42
CA LYS A 139 -4.60 34.44 -30.32
C LYS A 139 -4.12 33.29 -29.46
N ASN A 140 -4.88 32.91 -28.43
CA ASN A 140 -4.64 31.78 -27.55
C ASN A 140 -5.32 30.48 -28.04
N ARG A 141 -5.78 30.48 -29.32
CA ARG A 141 -6.44 29.33 -29.96
C ARG A 141 -7.78 28.91 -29.36
N CYS A 142 -8.45 29.76 -28.55
CA CYS A 142 -9.77 29.51 -27.98
C CYS A 142 -10.86 30.15 -28.77
N PHE A 143 -12.10 29.62 -28.70
CA PHE A 143 -13.29 30.11 -29.37
C PHE A 143 -13.11 30.37 -30.89
N ARG A 144 -12.43 29.44 -31.56
CA ARG A 144 -12.18 29.53 -33.01
C ARG A 144 -13.37 29.07 -33.83
N LYS A 145 -14.10 28.05 -33.35
CA LYS A 145 -15.19 27.40 -34.09
C LYS A 145 -16.59 27.87 -33.65
N SER A 146 -16.75 28.26 -32.41
CA SER A 146 -17.99 28.75 -31.85
C SER A 146 -17.71 29.88 -30.85
N LYS A 147 -18.62 30.85 -30.75
CA LYS A 147 -18.59 31.91 -29.73
C LYS A 147 -19.27 31.51 -28.42
N VAL A 148 -20.02 30.40 -28.40
CA VAL A 148 -20.79 29.93 -27.26
C VAL A 148 -20.13 28.73 -26.57
N ILE A 149 -20.09 27.61 -27.26
CA ILE A 149 -19.40 26.41 -26.78
C ILE A 149 -18.36 25.99 -27.83
N ASP A 150 -17.06 26.08 -27.46
CA ASP A 150 -15.95 25.66 -28.31
C ASP A 150 -15.39 24.32 -27.79
N VAL A 151 -15.70 23.24 -28.51
CA VAL A 151 -15.26 21.88 -28.14
C VAL A 151 -13.92 21.59 -28.81
N ARG A 152 -12.94 21.20 -28.01
CA ARG A 152 -11.54 21.00 -28.44
C ARG A 152 -11.01 19.65 -28.02
N LYS A 153 -9.96 19.23 -28.69
CA LYS A 153 -9.21 18.02 -28.40
C LYS A 153 -7.75 18.37 -28.10
N ILE A 154 -7.23 17.90 -26.94
CA ILE A 154 -5.82 17.97 -26.61
C ILE A 154 -5.30 16.54 -26.55
N LYS A 155 -4.16 16.28 -27.20
CA LYS A 155 -3.50 14.98 -27.19
C LYS A 155 -2.16 15.06 -26.50
N TYR A 156 -1.94 14.13 -25.59
CA TYR A 156 -0.66 13.86 -24.94
C TYR A 156 -0.31 12.39 -25.20
N GLY A 157 0.54 12.13 -26.20
CA GLY A 157 0.79 10.77 -26.67
C GLY A 157 -0.53 10.07 -27.06
N ASN A 158 -0.83 8.97 -26.38
CA ASN A 158 -2.07 8.19 -26.56
C ASN A 158 -3.23 8.68 -25.68
N PHE A 159 -3.00 9.64 -24.79
CA PHE A 159 -4.02 10.17 -23.90
C PHE A 159 -4.71 11.38 -24.53
N THR A 160 -6.01 11.32 -24.63
CA THR A 160 -6.81 12.37 -25.25
C THR A 160 -7.75 13.01 -24.24
N ILE A 161 -7.67 14.35 -24.13
CA ILE A 161 -8.58 15.15 -23.32
C ILE A 161 -9.52 15.90 -24.26
N LYS A 162 -10.83 15.77 -24.02
CA LYS A 162 -11.83 16.65 -24.56
C LYS A 162 -11.97 17.88 -23.68
N VAL A 163 -11.95 19.06 -24.24
CA VAL A 163 -12.11 20.32 -23.53
C VAL A 163 -13.32 21.06 -24.06
N ASN A 164 -14.24 21.42 -23.18
CA ASN A 164 -15.39 22.25 -23.45
C ASN A 164 -15.13 23.65 -22.85
N LEU A 165 -15.00 24.66 -23.72
CA LEU A 165 -14.94 26.07 -23.33
C LEU A 165 -16.33 26.66 -23.44
N ILE A 166 -16.94 27.04 -22.33
CA ILE A 166 -18.33 27.43 -22.23
C ILE A 166 -18.42 28.91 -21.88
N ASN A 167 -19.01 29.71 -22.78
CA ASN A 167 -19.23 31.11 -22.55
C ASN A 167 -20.54 31.30 -21.78
N SER A 168 -20.47 31.71 -20.52
CA SER A 168 -21.59 32.01 -19.64
C SER A 168 -21.80 33.51 -19.41
N ALA A 169 -21.04 34.38 -20.09
CA ALA A 169 -21.08 35.82 -19.89
C ALA A 169 -22.29 36.55 -20.50
N PRO A 170 -22.99 36.05 -21.57
CA PRO A 170 -24.21 36.68 -22.02
C PRO A 170 -25.24 36.85 -20.92
N PHE A 171 -25.91 38.01 -20.89
CA PHE A 171 -26.90 38.44 -19.86
C PHE A 171 -26.35 38.68 -18.46
N SER A 172 -25.06 38.64 -18.27
CA SER A 172 -24.46 38.96 -16.98
C SER A 172 -24.47 40.48 -16.71
N LEU A 173 -24.54 40.85 -15.43
CA LEU A 173 -24.48 42.23 -14.97
C LEU A 173 -23.13 42.55 -14.34
N LEU A 174 -22.71 43.83 -14.44
CA LEU A 174 -21.57 44.37 -13.74
C LEU A 174 -22.07 45.14 -12.50
N GLY A 175 -21.65 44.71 -11.29
CA GLY A 175 -22.02 45.41 -10.03
C GLY A 175 -22.11 44.46 -8.84
N SER A 176 -22.34 45.05 -7.65
CA SER A 176 -22.47 44.33 -6.40
C SER A 176 -23.84 43.62 -6.29
N GLY A 177 -23.78 42.32 -6.07
CA GLY A 177 -24.94 41.47 -5.78
C GLY A 177 -25.32 40.54 -6.93
N ASN A 178 -25.86 39.38 -6.59
CA ASN A 178 -26.24 38.30 -7.50
C ASN A 178 -27.57 38.62 -8.22
N ARG A 179 -27.73 39.83 -8.75
CA ARG A 179 -29.02 40.29 -9.31
C ARG A 179 -29.42 39.62 -10.63
N ASP A 180 -28.44 39.12 -11.38
CA ASP A 180 -28.61 38.36 -12.62
C ASP A 180 -28.60 36.84 -12.40
N LYS A 181 -28.51 36.36 -11.14
CA LYS A 181 -28.59 34.93 -10.84
C LYS A 181 -29.97 34.38 -11.27
N GLY A 182 -29.92 33.33 -12.08
CA GLY A 182 -31.11 32.70 -12.66
C GLY A 182 -31.60 33.36 -13.98
N MET A 183 -30.83 34.35 -14.53
CA MET A 183 -31.22 35.08 -15.78
C MET A 183 -30.28 34.83 -16.95
N HIS A 184 -29.18 34.09 -16.77
CA HIS A 184 -28.32 33.74 -17.91
C HIS A 184 -29.04 32.76 -18.83
N PHE A 185 -28.75 32.84 -20.11
CA PHE A 185 -29.38 31.99 -21.12
C PHE A 185 -28.34 31.36 -22.06
N MET A 186 -28.62 30.16 -22.49
CA MET A 186 -27.87 29.45 -23.51
C MET A 186 -28.83 28.62 -24.37
N PRO A 187 -28.77 28.75 -25.71
CA PRO A 187 -29.61 27.95 -26.61
C PRO A 187 -29.34 26.43 -26.43
N LEU A 188 -30.43 25.65 -26.46
CA LEU A 188 -30.34 24.17 -26.30
C LEU A 188 -29.44 23.54 -27.39
N ALA A 189 -29.47 24.08 -28.62
CA ALA A 189 -28.62 23.61 -29.71
C ALA A 189 -27.12 23.79 -29.40
N GLU A 190 -26.74 24.80 -28.64
CA GLU A 190 -25.35 24.99 -28.18
C GLU A 190 -25.02 24.01 -27.09
N ILE A 191 -25.91 23.78 -26.11
CA ILE A 191 -25.73 22.82 -25.03
C ILE A 191 -25.48 21.38 -25.57
N GLN A 192 -26.21 21.00 -26.63
CA GLN A 192 -26.04 19.70 -27.29
C GLN A 192 -24.63 19.47 -27.85
N LYS A 193 -23.84 20.52 -28.11
CA LYS A 193 -22.45 20.38 -28.54
C LYS A 193 -21.55 19.73 -27.48
N LEU A 194 -21.96 19.78 -26.22
CA LEU A 194 -21.24 19.07 -25.13
C LEU A 194 -21.27 17.56 -25.34
N ASN A 195 -22.20 17.00 -26.08
CA ASN A 195 -22.33 15.58 -26.40
C ASN A 195 -21.40 15.12 -27.54
N ILE A 196 -20.68 16.03 -28.22
CA ILE A 196 -19.77 15.66 -29.30
C ILE A 196 -18.70 14.69 -28.77
N ASN A 197 -18.67 13.48 -29.31
CA ASN A 197 -17.64 12.50 -29.01
C ASN A 197 -16.36 12.80 -29.80
N MET A 198 -15.21 12.83 -29.11
CA MET A 198 -13.88 13.05 -29.70
C MET A 198 -12.92 11.88 -29.47
N ASN A 199 -13.44 10.70 -29.12
CA ASN A 199 -12.66 9.56 -28.65
C ASN A 199 -11.70 9.98 -27.52
N GLN A 200 -12.25 10.70 -26.55
CA GLN A 200 -11.53 11.21 -25.41
C GLN A 200 -11.53 10.20 -24.26
N LYS A 201 -10.43 10.18 -23.54
CA LYS A 201 -10.31 9.42 -22.27
C LYS A 201 -10.79 10.22 -21.06
N TYR A 202 -10.73 11.54 -21.13
CA TYR A 202 -11.09 12.44 -20.05
C TYR A 202 -11.73 13.71 -20.60
N THR A 203 -12.72 14.25 -19.92
CA THR A 203 -13.42 15.47 -20.35
C THR A 203 -13.28 16.56 -19.31
N VAL A 204 -12.78 17.70 -19.73
CA VAL A 204 -12.63 18.91 -18.92
C VAL A 204 -13.58 19.97 -19.45
N SER A 205 -14.43 20.52 -18.58
CA SER A 205 -15.29 21.66 -18.94
C SER A 205 -14.87 22.89 -18.13
N ILE A 206 -14.91 24.05 -18.78
CA ILE A 206 -14.55 25.33 -18.17
C ILE A 206 -15.70 26.30 -18.42
N ILE A 207 -16.21 26.91 -17.35
CA ILE A 207 -17.30 27.88 -17.35
C ILE A 207 -17.03 28.93 -16.28
N HIS A 208 -17.46 30.18 -16.48
CA HIS A 208 -17.29 31.21 -15.44
C HIS A 208 -18.45 31.17 -14.41
N HIS A 209 -19.70 31.30 -14.89
CA HIS A 209 -20.87 31.17 -14.02
C HIS A 209 -21.39 29.74 -14.06
N GLY A 210 -21.60 29.13 -12.91
CA GLY A 210 -22.12 27.77 -12.80
C GLY A 210 -23.57 27.64 -13.31
N PRO A 211 -24.10 26.42 -13.52
CA PRO A 211 -25.47 26.20 -14.00
C PRO A 211 -26.58 26.91 -13.19
N GLU A 212 -26.34 27.19 -11.92
CA GLU A 212 -27.27 27.88 -11.01
C GLU A 212 -27.53 29.35 -11.40
N TRP A 213 -26.67 29.95 -12.24
CA TRP A 213 -26.83 31.31 -12.76
C TRP A 213 -27.78 31.38 -13.94
N PHE A 214 -28.08 30.21 -14.55
CA PHE A 214 -28.91 30.16 -15.73
C PHE A 214 -30.42 30.13 -15.42
N SER A 215 -31.21 30.67 -16.31
CA SER A 215 -32.68 30.62 -16.26
C SER A 215 -33.19 29.18 -16.43
N ASN A 216 -34.40 28.90 -15.97
CA ASN A 216 -35.02 27.57 -16.07
C ASN A 216 -35.05 27.02 -17.52
N ALA A 217 -35.05 27.91 -18.53
CA ALA A 217 -35.03 27.49 -19.94
C ALA A 217 -33.71 26.78 -20.36
N SER A 218 -32.61 27.08 -19.69
CA SER A 218 -31.30 26.52 -20.02
C SER A 218 -30.68 25.69 -18.88
N LYS A 219 -31.06 26.02 -17.64
CA LYS A 219 -30.41 25.49 -16.43
C LYS A 219 -30.40 23.96 -16.34
N GLU A 220 -31.58 23.35 -16.47
CA GLU A 220 -31.73 21.92 -16.32
C GLU A 220 -30.98 21.15 -17.40
N SER A 221 -31.12 21.59 -18.66
CA SER A 221 -30.42 20.97 -19.78
C SER A 221 -28.90 21.11 -19.67
N LEU A 222 -28.38 22.29 -19.32
CA LEU A 222 -26.94 22.51 -19.15
C LEU A 222 -26.40 21.67 -18.01
N TYR A 223 -27.12 21.65 -16.89
CA TYR A 223 -26.73 20.90 -15.70
C TYR A 223 -26.65 19.40 -15.95
N ASN A 224 -27.70 18.82 -16.55
CA ASN A 224 -27.75 17.41 -16.87
C ASN A 224 -26.66 17.03 -17.89
N THR A 225 -26.51 17.83 -18.97
CA THR A 225 -25.51 17.55 -20.00
C THR A 225 -24.07 17.65 -19.46
N LEU A 226 -23.77 18.63 -18.59
CA LEU A 226 -22.46 18.73 -17.91
C LEU A 226 -22.22 17.52 -17.04
N ASN A 227 -23.23 17.13 -16.26
CA ASN A 227 -23.13 15.95 -15.41
C ASN A 227 -22.84 14.67 -16.21
N GLU A 228 -23.46 14.50 -17.35
CA GLU A 228 -23.29 13.32 -18.20
C GLU A 228 -21.96 13.29 -18.96
N THR A 229 -21.41 14.45 -19.29
CA THR A 229 -20.29 14.52 -20.24
C THR A 229 -18.98 15.00 -19.65
N THR A 230 -18.95 15.55 -18.44
CA THR A 230 -17.77 16.19 -17.83
C THR A 230 -17.20 15.34 -16.71
N ASP A 231 -15.90 15.19 -16.66
CA ASP A 231 -15.17 14.52 -15.59
C ASP A 231 -14.57 15.54 -14.61
N LEU A 232 -14.08 16.68 -15.10
CA LEU A 232 -13.53 17.78 -14.29
C LEU A 232 -14.13 19.12 -14.76
N LEU A 233 -14.74 19.87 -13.85
CA LEU A 233 -15.35 21.16 -14.10
C LEU A 233 -14.58 22.30 -13.41
N PHE A 234 -14.13 23.29 -14.18
CA PHE A 234 -13.56 24.54 -13.66
C PHE A 234 -14.62 25.65 -13.71
N VAL A 235 -14.86 26.29 -12.56
CA VAL A 235 -15.85 27.37 -12.39
C VAL A 235 -15.18 28.62 -11.84
N GLY A 236 -15.56 29.82 -12.29
CA GLY A 236 -15.11 31.12 -11.75
C GLY A 236 -16.14 31.80 -10.86
N HIS A 237 -16.11 33.14 -10.85
CA HIS A 237 -17.11 34.09 -10.35
C HIS A 237 -17.29 34.17 -8.82
N GLU A 238 -17.41 33.07 -8.10
CA GLU A 238 -17.79 33.09 -6.68
C GLU A 238 -16.65 33.44 -5.71
N HIS A 239 -15.42 33.58 -6.19
CA HIS A 239 -14.19 33.98 -5.47
C HIS A 239 -13.84 33.11 -4.24
N PHE A 240 -14.56 32.02 -3.99
CA PHE A 240 -14.32 31.08 -2.91
C PHE A 240 -13.84 29.75 -3.46
N ALA A 241 -12.76 29.24 -2.88
CA ALA A 241 -12.30 27.90 -3.23
C ALA A 241 -13.17 26.86 -2.55
N LEU A 242 -14.23 26.47 -3.20
CA LEU A 242 -14.98 25.27 -2.89
C LEU A 242 -14.55 24.20 -3.88
N ASN A 243 -13.76 23.25 -3.42
CA ASN A 243 -13.63 21.98 -4.13
C ASN A 243 -14.75 21.11 -3.59
N GLU A 244 -15.90 21.18 -4.23
CA GLU A 244 -17.04 20.35 -3.90
C GLU A 244 -17.07 19.13 -4.78
N ASP A 245 -17.18 18.00 -4.13
CA ASP A 245 -17.63 16.77 -4.70
C ASP A 245 -19.16 16.86 -4.86
N LYS A 246 -19.62 17.35 -6.02
CA LYS A 246 -21.06 17.46 -6.30
C LYS A 246 -21.55 16.16 -6.90
N THR A 247 -22.28 15.40 -6.11
CA THR A 247 -23.07 14.28 -6.61
C THR A 247 -24.46 14.75 -6.94
N VAL A 248 -24.82 14.76 -8.22
CA VAL A 248 -26.18 15.09 -8.69
C VAL A 248 -26.68 13.98 -9.59
N ASN A 249 -27.85 13.45 -9.31
CA ASN A 249 -28.44 12.30 -10.00
C ASN A 249 -27.52 11.08 -10.12
N GLY A 250 -26.71 10.83 -9.06
CA GLY A 250 -25.82 9.68 -9.03
C GLY A 250 -24.48 9.88 -9.77
N LYS A 251 -24.25 10.99 -10.49
CA LYS A 251 -22.96 11.25 -11.14
C LYS A 251 -22.07 12.19 -10.36
N HIS A 252 -20.79 11.83 -10.29
CA HIS A 252 -19.74 12.56 -9.60
C HIS A 252 -18.92 13.38 -10.61
N ILE A 253 -18.88 14.71 -10.38
CA ILE A 253 -18.00 15.62 -11.11
C ILE A 253 -17.03 16.24 -10.11
N ASP A 254 -15.73 16.23 -10.46
CA ASP A 254 -14.76 17.02 -9.73
C ASP A 254 -14.91 18.50 -10.10
N VAL A 255 -15.21 19.35 -9.15
CA VAL A 255 -15.37 20.78 -9.35
C VAL A 255 -14.24 21.56 -8.71
N SER A 256 -13.52 22.36 -9.51
CA SER A 256 -12.54 23.32 -9.04
C SER A 256 -13.09 24.74 -9.17
N SER A 257 -13.44 25.36 -8.04
CA SER A 257 -13.91 26.74 -8.02
C SER A 257 -12.75 27.74 -7.99
N GLY A 258 -12.83 28.80 -8.79
CA GLY A 258 -11.82 29.82 -8.95
C GLY A 258 -11.61 30.64 -7.69
N ILE A 259 -10.36 31.04 -7.45
CA ILE A 259 -9.98 32.00 -6.44
C ILE A 259 -9.55 33.28 -7.18
N ALA A 260 -9.91 34.46 -6.68
CA ALA A 260 -9.42 35.69 -7.26
C ALA A 260 -7.88 35.70 -7.30
N LEU A 261 -7.33 35.86 -8.49
CA LEU A 261 -5.87 35.84 -8.66
C LEU A 261 -5.21 37.09 -8.04
N TYR A 262 -5.92 38.22 -8.06
CA TYR A 262 -5.44 39.49 -7.56
C TYR A 262 -6.60 40.32 -6.95
N GLY A 263 -6.34 40.99 -5.82
CA GLY A 263 -7.32 41.84 -5.17
C GLY A 263 -6.83 42.35 -3.82
N THR A 264 -7.42 43.45 -3.33
CA THR A 264 -7.05 44.09 -2.06
C THR A 264 -8.03 43.77 -0.91
N LYS A 265 -9.16 43.13 -1.18
CA LYS A 265 -10.27 42.95 -0.22
C LYS A 265 -10.56 41.50 0.17
N THR A 266 -9.98 40.55 -0.51
CA THR A 266 -10.26 39.12 -0.30
C THR A 266 -8.96 38.29 -0.33
N GLU A 267 -9.03 37.11 0.19
CA GLU A 267 -7.97 36.12 -0.06
C GLU A 267 -7.77 35.95 -1.56
N HIS A 268 -6.52 35.97 -2.02
CA HIS A 268 -6.21 35.75 -3.42
C HIS A 268 -5.22 34.58 -3.59
N GLY A 269 -5.38 33.87 -4.71
CA GLY A 269 -4.64 32.65 -4.92
C GLY A 269 -4.97 31.97 -6.25
N PHE A 270 -4.76 30.68 -6.28
CA PHE A 270 -5.04 29.83 -7.45
C PHE A 270 -5.14 28.36 -7.02
N ASN A 271 -5.66 27.51 -7.89
CA ASN A 271 -5.66 26.05 -7.68
C ASN A 271 -4.69 25.35 -8.65
N ALA A 272 -4.14 24.24 -8.22
CA ALA A 272 -3.29 23.39 -9.04
C ALA A 272 -3.77 21.93 -8.90
N LEU A 273 -4.15 21.31 -10.02
CA LEU A 273 -4.62 19.92 -10.05
C LEU A 273 -3.71 19.10 -10.95
N ILE A 274 -3.29 17.94 -10.46
CA ILE A 274 -2.45 17.01 -11.22
C ILE A 274 -3.27 15.77 -11.54
N LEU A 275 -3.48 15.52 -12.83
CA LEU A 275 -4.03 14.29 -13.35
C LEU A 275 -2.89 13.33 -13.67
N ASN A 276 -2.81 12.23 -12.93
CA ASN A 276 -1.88 11.13 -13.22
C ASN A 276 -2.59 10.13 -14.14
N THR A 277 -2.13 10.01 -15.38
CA THR A 277 -2.81 9.20 -16.39
C THR A 277 -2.55 7.71 -16.22
N ASP A 278 -1.49 7.33 -15.54
CA ASP A 278 -1.11 5.93 -15.36
C ASP A 278 -1.64 5.35 -14.04
N GLU A 279 -1.61 6.14 -12.97
CA GLU A 279 -2.20 5.76 -11.69
C GLU A 279 -3.71 6.00 -11.62
N HIS A 280 -4.30 6.68 -12.63
CA HIS A 280 -5.70 7.08 -12.65
C HIS A 280 -6.10 7.88 -11.40
N THR A 281 -5.28 8.85 -11.01
CA THR A 281 -5.53 9.66 -9.83
C THR A 281 -5.56 11.15 -10.13
N LEU A 282 -6.34 11.88 -9.36
CA LEU A 282 -6.39 13.35 -9.34
C LEU A 282 -5.89 13.83 -7.98
N LEU A 283 -4.90 14.72 -8.00
CA LEU A 283 -4.33 15.39 -6.84
C LEU A 283 -4.60 16.89 -6.95
N GLY A 284 -5.08 17.54 -5.91
CA GLY A 284 -5.43 18.96 -5.94
C GLY A 284 -4.89 19.76 -4.78
N TYR A 285 -4.36 20.95 -5.10
CA TYR A 285 -3.89 21.93 -4.12
C TYR A 285 -4.55 23.28 -4.33
N LYS A 286 -4.92 23.93 -3.24
CA LYS A 286 -5.28 25.34 -3.16
C LYS A 286 -4.05 26.14 -2.70
N TYR A 287 -3.76 27.24 -3.36
CA TYR A 287 -2.66 28.14 -3.02
C TYR A 287 -3.22 29.50 -2.62
N ILE A 288 -2.93 29.96 -1.42
CA ILE A 288 -3.35 31.28 -0.90
C ILE A 288 -2.11 32.14 -0.66
N TYR A 289 -2.15 33.38 -1.13
CA TYR A 289 -1.07 34.35 -0.93
C TYR A 289 -1.09 34.92 0.49
N ASN A 290 0.02 34.86 1.19
CA ASN A 290 0.15 35.35 2.57
C ASN A 290 0.94 36.68 2.69
N GLY A 291 1.08 37.42 1.59
CA GLY A 291 1.89 38.65 1.51
C GLY A 291 3.33 38.46 1.07
N LYS A 292 3.83 37.20 1.04
CA LYS A 292 5.19 36.86 0.60
C LYS A 292 5.25 35.72 -0.41
N ILE A 293 4.53 34.63 -0.10
CA ILE A 293 4.51 33.40 -0.89
C ILE A 293 3.07 32.89 -1.03
N TYR A 294 2.84 32.04 -2.02
CA TYR A 294 1.61 31.26 -2.12
C TYR A 294 1.76 29.99 -1.28
N LYS A 295 0.98 29.90 -0.19
CA LYS A 295 1.00 28.76 0.72
C LYS A 295 0.07 27.67 0.18
N PRO A 296 0.56 26.44 -0.09
CA PRO A 296 -0.26 25.34 -0.54
C PRO A 296 -1.06 24.71 0.60
N SER A 297 -2.27 24.28 0.32
CA SER A 297 -3.05 23.34 1.13
C SER A 297 -3.64 22.28 0.21
N LYS A 298 -3.49 21.00 0.58
CA LYS A 298 -4.03 19.89 -0.18
C LYS A 298 -5.56 19.88 -0.03
N VAL A 299 -6.29 19.75 -1.14
CA VAL A 299 -7.75 19.75 -1.18
C VAL A 299 -8.33 18.49 -1.84
N ILE A 300 -7.57 17.84 -2.71
CA ILE A 300 -7.87 16.53 -3.27
C ILE A 300 -6.63 15.66 -3.08
N ASP A 301 -6.77 14.49 -2.48
CA ASP A 301 -5.66 13.62 -2.17
C ASP A 301 -5.69 12.33 -2.99
N ASN A 302 -5.02 12.35 -4.13
CA ASN A 302 -4.86 11.19 -5.02
C ASN A 302 -6.18 10.42 -5.25
N LYS A 303 -7.24 11.17 -5.50
CA LYS A 303 -8.57 10.61 -5.76
C LYS A 303 -8.54 9.78 -7.03
N ASN A 304 -9.05 8.56 -6.99
CA ASN A 304 -9.17 7.73 -8.17
C ASN A 304 -10.13 8.32 -9.19
N VAL A 305 -9.74 8.31 -10.47
CA VAL A 305 -10.56 8.74 -11.60
C VAL A 305 -10.72 7.61 -12.61
N VAL A 306 -11.86 7.56 -13.29
CA VAL A 306 -12.14 6.57 -14.32
C VAL A 306 -12.05 7.23 -15.69
N PHE A 307 -11.25 6.66 -16.59
CA PHE A 307 -11.13 7.14 -17.95
C PHE A 307 -12.12 6.45 -18.87
N ASN A 308 -12.62 7.18 -19.86
CA ASN A 308 -13.54 6.64 -20.86
C ASN A 308 -12.84 5.59 -21.73
N THR A 309 -13.56 4.52 -22.05
CA THR A 309 -13.12 3.55 -23.06
C THR A 309 -13.23 4.13 -24.47
N ASN A 310 -12.41 3.61 -25.40
CA ASN A 310 -12.53 4.00 -26.82
C ASN A 310 -13.76 3.39 -27.54
N SER A 311 -14.58 2.61 -26.82
CA SER A 311 -15.64 1.78 -27.39
C SER A 311 -17.03 2.42 -27.47
N GLY A 312 -17.22 3.64 -26.95
CA GLY A 312 -18.55 4.25 -26.86
C GLY A 312 -19.32 3.87 -25.60
N PHE A 313 -19.00 2.74 -24.95
CA PHE A 313 -19.61 2.31 -23.71
C PHE A 313 -18.99 3.05 -22.53
N LYS A 314 -19.80 3.76 -21.75
CA LYS A 314 -19.38 4.52 -20.58
C LYS A 314 -19.98 3.90 -19.33
N PHE A 315 -19.17 3.66 -18.33
CA PHE A 315 -19.68 3.23 -17.03
C PHE A 315 -20.65 4.28 -16.44
N THR A 316 -21.71 3.79 -15.82
CA THR A 316 -22.60 4.62 -14.99
C THR A 316 -21.80 5.23 -13.83
N THR A 317 -22.36 6.28 -13.25
CA THR A 317 -21.71 6.91 -12.09
C THR A 317 -21.71 6.01 -10.87
N GLU A 318 -22.80 5.26 -10.68
CA GLU A 318 -22.90 4.31 -9.56
C GLU A 318 -21.85 3.22 -9.69
N PHE A 319 -21.72 2.64 -10.86
CA PHE A 319 -20.69 1.64 -11.12
C PHE A 319 -19.28 2.22 -11.02
N ARG A 320 -19.05 3.45 -11.48
CA ARG A 320 -17.77 4.14 -11.30
C ARG A 320 -17.42 4.27 -9.81
N LYS A 321 -18.39 4.65 -8.98
CA LYS A 321 -18.19 4.67 -7.53
C LYS A 321 -17.82 3.29 -7.01
N GLU A 322 -18.52 2.26 -7.46
CA GLU A 322 -18.26 0.89 -7.00
C GLU A 322 -16.86 0.39 -7.33
N ILE A 323 -16.32 0.70 -8.52
CA ILE A 323 -14.96 0.26 -8.91
C ILE A 323 -13.84 1.13 -8.35
N ILE A 324 -14.13 2.38 -7.95
CA ILE A 324 -13.15 3.32 -7.37
C ILE A 324 -13.20 3.28 -5.84
N THR A 325 -14.42 3.19 -5.27
CA THR A 325 -14.63 3.12 -3.83
C THR A 325 -15.10 1.71 -3.46
N ASP A 326 -14.62 1.17 -2.37
CA ASP A 326 -15.17 -0.06 -1.83
C ASP A 326 -16.52 0.23 -1.16
N SER A 327 -17.48 -0.70 -1.24
CA SER A 327 -18.91 -0.53 -0.97
C SER A 327 -19.33 -0.17 0.47
N ASN A 328 -18.41 0.15 1.36
CA ASN A 328 -18.69 0.65 2.70
C ASN A 328 -18.29 2.11 2.81
N GLU A 329 -19.24 3.02 2.87
CA GLU A 329 -19.07 4.48 2.90
C GLU A 329 -18.13 5.02 4.00
N ARG A 330 -17.74 4.25 5.01
CA ARG A 330 -16.76 4.63 6.04
C ARG A 330 -15.35 4.05 5.82
N GLU A 331 -15.21 2.98 5.05
CA GLU A 331 -13.93 2.31 4.78
C GLU A 331 -13.49 2.40 3.32
N GLY A 332 -14.41 2.58 2.39
CA GLY A 332 -14.17 2.49 0.95
C GLY A 332 -13.23 3.55 0.38
N GLU A 333 -13.26 4.78 0.88
CA GLU A 333 -12.30 5.81 0.47
C GLU A 333 -10.85 5.48 0.86
N LYS A 334 -10.62 4.65 1.88
CA LYS A 334 -9.30 4.32 2.38
C LYS A 334 -8.54 3.38 1.44
N TYR A 335 -9.17 2.32 0.92
CA TYR A 335 -8.45 1.26 0.20
C TYR A 335 -7.95 1.64 -1.19
N GLY A 336 -8.68 2.44 -1.95
CA GLY A 336 -8.24 2.92 -3.27
C GLY A 336 -6.96 3.76 -3.20
N ARG A 337 -6.78 4.53 -2.13
CA ARG A 337 -5.57 5.36 -1.90
C ARG A 337 -4.32 4.54 -1.62
N TYR A 338 -4.47 3.33 -1.09
CA TYR A 338 -3.35 2.48 -0.64
C TYR A 338 -3.03 1.34 -1.60
N PHE A 339 -3.75 1.22 -2.71
CA PHE A 339 -3.55 0.10 -3.62
C PHE A 339 -2.09 -0.03 -4.07
N VAL A 340 -1.56 -1.24 -3.90
CA VAL A 340 -0.27 -1.66 -4.46
C VAL A 340 -0.51 -2.94 -5.24
N PHE A 341 -0.16 -2.95 -6.51
CA PHE A 341 -0.35 -4.12 -7.37
C PHE A 341 0.37 -5.34 -6.77
N PRO A 342 -0.33 -6.45 -6.46
CA PRO A 342 0.29 -7.65 -5.88
C PRO A 342 1.24 -8.32 -6.87
N SER A 343 2.11 -9.17 -6.36
CA SER A 343 2.85 -10.11 -7.20
C SER A 343 1.95 -11.31 -7.50
N LEU A 344 1.84 -11.68 -8.79
CA LEU A 344 1.09 -12.85 -9.25
C LEU A 344 2.08 -13.88 -9.82
N GLU A 345 2.02 -15.13 -9.36
CA GLU A 345 2.90 -16.21 -9.83
C GLU A 345 2.13 -17.31 -10.53
N SER A 346 2.68 -17.80 -11.64
CA SER A 346 2.08 -18.92 -12.36
C SER A 346 2.25 -20.25 -11.60
N LYS A 347 1.24 -21.10 -11.66
CA LYS A 347 1.24 -22.45 -11.07
C LYS A 347 1.82 -23.54 -12.00
N GLU A 348 2.25 -23.20 -13.22
CA GLU A 348 2.78 -24.22 -14.14
C GLU A 348 4.11 -24.78 -13.64
N THR A 349 4.09 -26.06 -13.28
CA THR A 349 5.23 -26.82 -12.71
C THR A 349 6.00 -27.58 -13.78
N ASN A 350 6.13 -27.10 -15.00
CA ASN A 350 7.06 -27.69 -15.95
C ASN A 350 8.48 -27.27 -15.57
N SER A 351 9.27 -28.24 -15.15
CA SER A 351 10.62 -28.14 -14.58
C SER A 351 11.67 -27.40 -15.43
N ASN A 352 11.32 -26.90 -16.60
CA ASN A 352 12.22 -26.19 -17.52
C ASN A 352 11.85 -24.74 -17.83
N LEU A 353 10.75 -24.20 -17.32
CA LEU A 353 10.35 -22.80 -17.49
C LEU A 353 10.43 -22.07 -16.15
N LYS A 354 11.16 -20.96 -16.12
CA LYS A 354 11.14 -20.03 -14.96
C LYS A 354 9.67 -19.63 -14.72
N SER A 355 9.20 -19.78 -13.48
CA SER A 355 7.86 -19.32 -13.10
C SER A 355 7.67 -17.85 -13.50
N LEU A 356 6.63 -17.58 -14.29
CA LEU A 356 6.31 -16.21 -14.68
C LEU A 356 5.77 -15.45 -13.45
N THR A 357 6.39 -14.32 -13.13
CA THR A 357 5.93 -13.42 -12.06
C THR A 357 5.48 -12.12 -12.67
N VAL A 358 4.19 -11.78 -12.48
CA VAL A 358 3.58 -10.51 -12.88
C VAL A 358 3.57 -9.59 -11.67
N THR A 359 4.20 -8.42 -11.79
CA THR A 359 4.40 -7.49 -10.66
C THR A 359 3.84 -6.09 -10.90
N SER A 360 3.27 -5.84 -12.08
CA SER A 360 2.65 -4.56 -12.44
C SER A 360 1.55 -4.76 -13.47
N GLU A 361 0.73 -3.73 -13.68
CA GLU A 361 -0.34 -3.67 -14.66
C GLU A 361 0.18 -3.86 -16.09
N GLU A 362 1.33 -3.27 -16.42
CA GLU A 362 1.93 -3.38 -17.77
C GLU A 362 2.29 -4.83 -18.07
N LYS A 363 2.94 -5.52 -17.10
CA LYS A 363 3.25 -6.94 -17.25
C LYS A 363 1.99 -7.80 -17.34
N PHE A 364 0.92 -7.40 -16.66
CA PHE A 364 -0.36 -8.08 -16.77
C PHE A 364 -0.98 -7.87 -18.17
N LYS A 365 -0.95 -6.66 -18.70
CA LYS A 365 -1.39 -6.35 -20.07
C LYS A 365 -0.53 -7.10 -21.12
N GLU A 366 0.77 -7.27 -20.89
CA GLU A 366 1.64 -8.11 -21.74
C GLU A 366 1.23 -9.58 -21.70
N LEU A 367 0.91 -10.10 -20.53
CA LEU A 367 0.42 -11.47 -20.39
C LEU A 367 -0.92 -11.68 -21.13
N MET A 368 -1.84 -10.72 -21.05
CA MET A 368 -3.13 -10.77 -21.77
C MET A 368 -2.96 -10.90 -23.28
N LYS A 369 -1.91 -10.33 -23.87
CA LYS A 369 -1.61 -10.49 -25.31
C LYS A 369 -1.28 -11.93 -25.70
N ILE A 370 -0.91 -12.76 -24.72
CA ILE A 370 -0.47 -14.17 -24.93
C ILE A 370 -1.54 -15.14 -24.43
N LYS A 371 -2.27 -14.77 -23.37
CA LYS A 371 -3.25 -15.63 -22.70
C LYS A 371 -4.61 -14.95 -22.66
N ASN A 372 -5.58 -15.54 -23.33
CA ASN A 372 -6.93 -14.98 -23.44
C ASN A 372 -7.81 -15.28 -22.23
N LYS A 373 -7.55 -16.36 -21.48
CA LYS A 373 -8.30 -16.79 -20.31
C LYS A 373 -7.34 -16.88 -19.13
N ILE A 374 -7.54 -16.04 -18.10
CA ILE A 374 -6.68 -15.96 -16.91
C ILE A 374 -7.54 -16.15 -15.68
N SER A 375 -7.12 -17.07 -14.79
CA SER A 375 -7.76 -17.25 -13.48
C SER A 375 -6.79 -16.84 -12.37
N ILE A 376 -7.17 -15.83 -11.59
CA ILE A 376 -6.38 -15.29 -10.48
C ILE A 376 -6.90 -15.91 -9.18
N GLN A 377 -6.04 -16.66 -8.51
CA GLN A 377 -6.35 -17.39 -7.30
C GLN A 377 -5.74 -16.73 -6.08
N GLY A 378 -6.48 -16.68 -5.00
CA GLY A 378 -5.98 -16.14 -3.72
C GLY A 378 -6.85 -16.58 -2.56
N GLY A 379 -6.27 -16.72 -1.38
CA GLY A 379 -7.01 -16.98 -0.16
C GLY A 379 -7.93 -15.81 0.26
N THR A 380 -8.65 -16.00 1.33
CA THR A 380 -9.51 -14.96 1.90
C THR A 380 -8.68 -13.72 2.27
N ARG A 381 -9.17 -12.51 1.96
CA ARG A 381 -8.53 -11.20 2.25
C ARG A 381 -7.18 -10.93 1.56
N THR A 382 -6.83 -11.66 0.53
CA THR A 382 -5.64 -11.38 -0.27
C THR A 382 -5.78 -10.19 -1.21
N GLY A 383 -6.97 -9.58 -1.28
CA GLY A 383 -7.26 -8.42 -2.11
C GLY A 383 -7.78 -8.75 -3.51
N LYS A 384 -8.35 -9.96 -3.73
CA LYS A 384 -8.95 -10.38 -5.02
C LYS A 384 -9.92 -9.35 -5.59
N SER A 385 -10.96 -9.00 -4.82
CA SER A 385 -12.01 -8.07 -5.29
C SER A 385 -11.46 -6.66 -5.56
N ILE A 386 -10.50 -6.18 -4.76
CA ILE A 386 -9.84 -4.90 -4.99
C ILE A 386 -9.02 -4.95 -6.27
N LEU A 387 -8.29 -6.04 -6.51
CA LEU A 387 -7.53 -6.24 -7.75
C LEU A 387 -8.45 -6.35 -8.95
N ALA A 388 -9.60 -7.03 -8.83
CA ALA A 388 -10.61 -7.15 -9.88
C ALA A 388 -11.16 -5.77 -10.28
N LYS A 389 -11.55 -4.96 -9.31
CA LYS A 389 -12.01 -3.57 -9.51
C LYS A 389 -10.91 -2.70 -10.10
N HIS A 390 -9.69 -2.81 -9.60
CA HIS A 390 -8.53 -2.08 -10.13
C HIS A 390 -8.24 -2.45 -11.59
N LEU A 391 -8.25 -3.74 -11.93
CA LEU A 391 -8.06 -4.18 -13.32
C LEU A 391 -9.23 -3.73 -14.20
N THR A 392 -10.48 -3.73 -13.73
CA THR A 392 -11.62 -3.19 -14.44
C THR A 392 -11.38 -1.74 -14.83
N ASN A 393 -10.94 -0.91 -13.88
CA ASN A 393 -10.59 0.48 -14.13
C ASN A 393 -9.43 0.62 -15.12
N LYS A 394 -8.34 -0.13 -14.92
CA LYS A 394 -7.13 -0.03 -15.76
C LYS A 394 -7.29 -0.59 -17.15
N LEU A 395 -8.04 -1.66 -17.32
CA LEU A 395 -8.29 -2.25 -18.64
C LEU A 395 -9.36 -1.50 -19.43
N SER A 396 -10.23 -0.73 -18.75
CA SER A 396 -11.22 0.11 -19.44
C SER A 396 -10.61 1.21 -20.32
N GLU A 397 -9.32 1.49 -20.17
CA GLU A 397 -8.58 2.40 -21.07
C GLU A 397 -8.44 1.85 -22.49
N ASP A 398 -8.27 0.53 -22.61
CA ASP A 398 -7.95 -0.15 -23.86
C ASP A 398 -9.10 -1.03 -24.38
N TYR A 399 -9.97 -1.50 -23.48
CA TYR A 399 -11.04 -2.46 -23.75
C TYR A 399 -12.40 -1.97 -23.24
N THR A 400 -13.48 -2.51 -23.78
CA THR A 400 -14.80 -2.49 -23.15
C THR A 400 -14.82 -3.62 -22.13
N VAL A 401 -14.78 -3.26 -20.85
CA VAL A 401 -14.74 -4.24 -19.76
C VAL A 401 -16.15 -4.46 -19.23
N LEU A 402 -16.55 -5.70 -19.07
CA LEU A 402 -17.74 -6.12 -18.35
C LEU A 402 -17.28 -6.77 -17.03
N PHE A 403 -17.68 -6.20 -15.92
CA PHE A 403 -17.40 -6.71 -14.57
C PHE A 403 -18.60 -7.44 -14.00
N MET A 404 -18.42 -8.62 -13.47
CA MET A 404 -19.48 -9.42 -12.87
C MET A 404 -18.99 -9.96 -11.53
N ASN A 405 -19.92 -10.08 -10.58
CA ASN A 405 -19.69 -10.73 -9.29
C ASN A 405 -20.71 -11.88 -9.10
N GLU A 406 -20.67 -12.54 -7.94
CA GLU A 406 -21.59 -13.61 -7.58
C GLU A 406 -23.06 -13.20 -7.75
N GLU A 407 -23.42 -11.98 -7.34
CA GLU A 407 -24.79 -11.46 -7.40
C GLU A 407 -25.30 -11.32 -8.84
N SER A 408 -24.41 -11.04 -9.79
CA SER A 408 -24.74 -10.94 -11.21
C SER A 408 -25.34 -12.24 -11.77
N PHE A 409 -25.05 -13.39 -11.15
CA PHE A 409 -25.54 -14.70 -11.55
C PHE A 409 -26.85 -15.14 -10.83
N ALA A 410 -27.44 -14.29 -10.00
CA ALA A 410 -28.69 -14.57 -9.31
C ALA A 410 -29.88 -14.87 -10.25
N PRO A 411 -30.06 -14.19 -11.42
CA PRO A 411 -31.15 -14.49 -12.35
C PRO A 411 -31.14 -15.93 -12.88
N LYS A 412 -32.34 -16.54 -13.02
CA LYS A 412 -32.47 -17.91 -13.56
C LYS A 412 -32.24 -17.97 -15.07
N ASN A 413 -32.53 -16.89 -15.83
CA ASN A 413 -32.39 -16.85 -17.27
C ASN A 413 -31.07 -16.18 -17.66
N LYS A 414 -30.25 -16.84 -18.45
CA LYS A 414 -28.91 -16.40 -18.90
C LYS A 414 -28.95 -15.07 -19.66
N LYS A 415 -29.95 -14.86 -20.55
CA LYS A 415 -30.12 -13.59 -21.25
C LYS A 415 -30.32 -12.42 -20.27
N ASN A 416 -30.99 -12.68 -19.16
CA ASN A 416 -31.18 -11.70 -18.10
C ASN A 416 -29.89 -11.44 -17.31
N ILE A 417 -28.99 -12.45 -17.15
CA ILE A 417 -27.69 -12.28 -16.52
C ILE A 417 -26.87 -11.23 -17.29
N MET A 418 -26.68 -11.44 -18.58
CA MET A 418 -25.94 -10.47 -19.43
C MET A 418 -26.61 -9.11 -19.51
N LYS A 419 -27.93 -9.09 -19.69
CA LYS A 419 -28.70 -7.86 -19.75
C LYS A 419 -28.53 -7.03 -18.48
N ASN A 420 -28.71 -7.66 -17.33
CA ASN A 420 -28.62 -6.98 -16.03
C ASN A 420 -27.19 -6.47 -15.78
N ALA A 421 -26.16 -7.27 -16.12
CA ALA A 421 -24.79 -6.86 -15.95
C ALA A 421 -24.48 -5.62 -16.81
N LEU A 422 -24.86 -5.63 -18.09
CA LEU A 422 -24.65 -4.49 -18.99
C LEU A 422 -25.43 -3.25 -18.53
N GLN A 423 -26.66 -3.41 -18.07
CA GLN A 423 -27.47 -2.29 -17.57
C GLN A 423 -26.90 -1.69 -16.29
N ASN A 424 -26.43 -2.53 -15.36
CA ASN A 424 -25.81 -2.04 -14.12
C ASN A 424 -24.54 -1.22 -14.39
N GLU A 425 -23.75 -1.61 -15.37
CA GLU A 425 -22.47 -0.94 -15.67
C GLU A 425 -22.62 0.27 -16.58
N PHE A 426 -23.45 0.14 -17.63
CA PHE A 426 -23.53 1.13 -18.71
C PHE A 426 -24.87 1.89 -18.72
N GLY A 427 -25.80 1.54 -17.85
CA GLY A 427 -27.12 2.18 -17.72
C GLY A 427 -28.25 1.46 -18.46
N ASP A 428 -29.50 1.79 -18.11
CA ASP A 428 -30.71 1.13 -18.63
C ASP A 428 -30.89 1.28 -20.15
N GLU A 429 -30.33 2.34 -20.74
CA GLU A 429 -30.45 2.65 -22.18
C GLU A 429 -29.35 1.97 -23.02
N VAL A 430 -28.54 1.09 -22.40
CA VAL A 430 -27.45 0.40 -23.12
C VAL A 430 -28.02 -0.48 -24.24
N ASP A 431 -27.51 -0.28 -25.46
CA ASP A 431 -27.84 -1.15 -26.59
C ASP A 431 -27.02 -2.46 -26.48
N ILE A 432 -27.72 -3.53 -26.12
CA ILE A 432 -27.14 -4.85 -25.93
C ILE A 432 -26.64 -5.45 -27.25
N ASP A 433 -27.36 -5.21 -28.34
CA ASP A 433 -26.99 -5.71 -29.66
C ASP A 433 -25.73 -4.99 -30.15
N GLU A 434 -25.59 -3.69 -29.89
CA GLU A 434 -24.36 -2.92 -30.18
C GLU A 434 -23.15 -3.48 -29.39
N PHE A 435 -23.34 -3.84 -28.12
CA PHE A 435 -22.27 -4.48 -27.35
C PHE A 435 -21.81 -5.81 -27.98
N PHE A 436 -22.73 -6.63 -28.43
CA PHE A 436 -22.38 -7.90 -29.07
C PHE A 436 -21.77 -7.72 -30.49
N GLN A 437 -22.05 -6.65 -31.19
CA GLN A 437 -21.44 -6.33 -32.47
C GLN A 437 -20.01 -5.79 -32.38
N LEU A 438 -19.54 -5.36 -31.19
CA LEU A 438 -18.14 -5.03 -31.00
C LEU A 438 -17.24 -6.22 -31.30
N GLU A 439 -16.07 -5.94 -31.87
CA GLU A 439 -15.01 -6.93 -32.07
C GLU A 439 -14.68 -7.61 -30.73
N LYS A 440 -14.58 -8.95 -30.73
CA LYS A 440 -14.34 -9.68 -29.45
C LYS A 440 -13.03 -9.26 -28.78
N GLU A 441 -12.00 -8.94 -29.58
CA GLU A 441 -10.69 -8.49 -29.12
C GLU A 441 -10.73 -7.19 -28.32
N LYS A 442 -11.81 -6.40 -28.50
CA LYS A 442 -12.04 -5.17 -27.73
C LYS A 442 -12.84 -5.38 -26.44
N LYS A 443 -13.32 -6.58 -26.19
CA LYS A 443 -14.17 -6.92 -25.05
C LYS A 443 -13.40 -7.77 -24.03
N THR A 444 -13.46 -7.37 -22.76
CA THR A 444 -12.88 -8.12 -21.64
C THR A 444 -13.97 -8.42 -20.61
N LEU A 445 -14.08 -9.66 -20.19
CA LEU A 445 -14.94 -10.08 -19.08
C LEU A 445 -14.09 -10.26 -17.83
N ILE A 446 -14.49 -9.63 -16.72
CA ILE A 446 -13.90 -9.84 -15.39
C ILE A 446 -14.97 -10.39 -14.46
N VAL A 447 -14.68 -11.52 -13.81
CA VAL A 447 -15.61 -12.17 -12.88
C VAL A 447 -14.95 -12.34 -11.51
N ASP A 448 -15.48 -11.64 -10.50
CA ASP A 448 -15.04 -11.78 -9.11
C ASP A 448 -15.89 -12.82 -8.38
N GLY A 449 -15.23 -13.79 -7.74
CA GLY A 449 -15.90 -14.87 -7.02
C GLY A 449 -16.53 -15.94 -7.93
N SER A 450 -15.86 -16.30 -9.02
CA SER A 450 -16.34 -17.33 -9.97
C SER A 450 -16.56 -18.70 -9.32
N ASP A 451 -15.86 -19.02 -8.24
CA ASP A 451 -15.99 -20.22 -7.42
C ASP A 451 -17.27 -20.27 -6.55
N LYS A 452 -17.89 -19.11 -6.32
CA LYS A 452 -19.14 -19.00 -5.56
C LYS A 452 -20.38 -19.15 -6.44
N VAL A 453 -20.21 -19.07 -7.75
CA VAL A 453 -21.29 -19.28 -8.71
C VAL A 453 -21.56 -20.76 -8.83
N ASP A 454 -22.87 -21.14 -8.89
CA ASP A 454 -23.27 -22.52 -9.15
C ASP A 454 -22.61 -23.08 -10.40
N LYS A 455 -22.02 -24.27 -10.29
CA LYS A 455 -21.18 -24.85 -11.36
C LYS A 455 -21.93 -25.00 -12.68
N GLU A 456 -23.18 -25.49 -12.65
CA GLU A 456 -23.96 -25.68 -13.88
C GLU A 456 -24.27 -24.35 -14.56
N LYS A 457 -24.58 -23.31 -13.78
CA LYS A 457 -24.80 -21.96 -14.28
C LYS A 457 -23.51 -21.38 -14.88
N TRP A 458 -22.38 -21.56 -14.21
CA TRP A 458 -21.08 -21.09 -14.64
C TRP A 458 -20.63 -21.75 -15.97
N ASP A 459 -20.65 -23.07 -16.02
CA ASP A 459 -20.27 -23.84 -17.22
C ASP A 459 -21.17 -23.50 -18.39
N SER A 460 -22.47 -23.35 -18.12
CA SER A 460 -23.45 -22.96 -19.11
C SER A 460 -23.29 -21.53 -19.61
N PHE A 461 -22.92 -20.60 -18.75
CA PHE A 461 -22.63 -19.20 -19.11
C PHE A 461 -21.36 -19.15 -19.99
N LEU A 462 -20.28 -19.81 -19.59
CA LEU A 462 -19.06 -19.85 -20.38
C LEU A 462 -19.26 -20.49 -21.76
N SER A 463 -20.03 -21.56 -21.86
CA SER A 463 -20.32 -22.23 -23.15
C SER A 463 -21.04 -21.32 -24.14
N GLU A 464 -21.88 -20.38 -23.64
CA GLU A 464 -22.66 -19.47 -24.47
C GLU A 464 -21.90 -18.18 -24.82
N TYR A 465 -21.16 -17.60 -23.85
CA TYR A 465 -20.60 -16.25 -23.98
C TYR A 465 -19.09 -16.19 -24.10
N SER A 466 -18.32 -17.27 -23.84
CA SER A 466 -16.86 -17.17 -23.85
C SER A 466 -16.26 -16.70 -25.17
N GLU A 467 -16.87 -17.09 -26.30
CA GLU A 467 -16.43 -16.70 -27.63
C GLU A 467 -16.74 -15.23 -27.98
N GLN A 468 -17.54 -14.56 -27.16
CA GLN A 468 -17.90 -13.15 -27.36
C GLN A 468 -16.84 -12.19 -26.80
N PHE A 469 -15.90 -12.69 -25.97
CA PHE A 469 -14.86 -11.89 -25.34
C PHE A 469 -13.47 -12.28 -25.84
N GLY A 470 -12.63 -11.28 -26.10
CA GLY A 470 -11.23 -11.48 -26.40
C GLY A 470 -10.43 -11.91 -25.18
N HIS A 471 -10.83 -11.43 -24.00
CA HIS A 471 -10.18 -11.80 -22.74
C HIS A 471 -11.21 -12.11 -21.67
N ILE A 472 -10.93 -13.15 -20.86
CA ILE A 472 -11.74 -13.54 -19.70
C ILE A 472 -10.79 -13.64 -18.49
N ILE A 473 -11.06 -12.88 -17.46
CA ILE A 473 -10.30 -12.84 -16.22
C ILE A 473 -11.23 -13.23 -15.08
N THR A 474 -10.88 -14.27 -14.32
CA THR A 474 -11.68 -14.74 -13.19
C THR A 474 -10.88 -14.65 -11.89
N PHE A 475 -11.58 -14.42 -10.79
CA PHE A 475 -11.02 -14.43 -9.45
C PHE A 475 -11.73 -15.51 -8.64
N CYS A 476 -10.95 -16.38 -7.98
CA CYS A 476 -11.48 -17.50 -7.20
C CYS A 476 -10.61 -17.82 -5.98
N ASP A 477 -11.12 -18.64 -5.06
CA ASP A 477 -10.33 -19.16 -3.96
C ASP A 477 -9.37 -20.27 -4.43
N VAL A 478 -8.31 -20.51 -3.64
CA VAL A 478 -7.21 -21.42 -4.04
C VAL A 478 -7.68 -22.86 -4.21
N ASP A 479 -8.67 -23.31 -3.43
CA ASP A 479 -9.10 -24.69 -3.38
C ASP A 479 -9.95 -25.12 -4.59
N TRP A 480 -10.54 -24.16 -5.31
CA TRP A 480 -11.36 -24.43 -6.47
C TRP A 480 -10.60 -25.13 -7.61
N SER A 481 -9.29 -24.90 -7.73
CA SER A 481 -8.46 -25.53 -8.75
C SER A 481 -8.17 -27.02 -8.52
N LEU A 482 -8.37 -27.53 -7.30
CA LEU A 482 -8.19 -28.95 -6.99
C LEU A 482 -9.29 -29.80 -7.60
N ASN A 483 -10.51 -29.27 -7.72
CA ASN A 483 -11.64 -29.93 -8.34
C ASN A 483 -11.53 -30.08 -9.88
N ILE A 484 -10.54 -29.39 -10.50
CA ILE A 484 -10.28 -29.47 -11.94
C ILE A 484 -9.29 -30.61 -12.28
N LYS A 485 -8.58 -31.20 -11.31
CA LYS A 485 -7.61 -32.29 -11.52
C LYS A 485 -8.23 -33.61 -12.00
N GLU A 486 -9.54 -33.75 -11.98
CA GLU A 486 -10.25 -34.93 -12.51
C GLU A 486 -10.59 -34.83 -13.99
N ARG A 487 -10.25 -33.74 -14.69
CA ARG A 487 -10.40 -33.67 -16.16
C ARG A 487 -9.18 -34.28 -16.86
N THR A 488 -9.45 -35.14 -17.78
CA THR A 488 -8.43 -35.87 -18.59
C THR A 488 -7.54 -34.88 -19.36
N VAL A 489 -6.29 -35.28 -19.61
CA VAL A 489 -5.26 -34.49 -20.31
C VAL A 489 -5.70 -34.02 -21.72
N GLU A 490 -6.72 -34.63 -22.29
CA GLU A 490 -7.29 -34.31 -23.62
C GLU A 490 -8.24 -33.10 -23.60
N GLU A 491 -8.79 -32.69 -22.41
CA GLU A 491 -9.61 -31.47 -22.25
C GLU A 491 -8.78 -30.21 -21.97
N LEU A 492 -7.46 -30.30 -21.91
CA LEU A 492 -6.52 -29.21 -21.66
C LEU A 492 -6.11 -28.42 -22.91
N THR A 493 -6.76 -28.69 -24.07
CA THR A 493 -6.45 -28.00 -25.34
C THR A 493 -7.21 -26.66 -25.43
N GLU A 494 -6.52 -25.62 -25.88
CA GLU A 494 -6.94 -24.25 -26.32
C GLU A 494 -7.93 -23.44 -25.46
N ASN A 495 -8.78 -24.06 -24.63
CA ASN A 495 -9.79 -23.40 -23.80
C ASN A 495 -9.46 -23.33 -22.30
N ALA A 496 -8.29 -23.78 -21.88
CA ALA A 496 -7.91 -23.83 -20.46
C ALA A 496 -7.52 -22.44 -19.93
N PHE A 497 -7.97 -22.12 -18.69
CA PHE A 497 -7.52 -20.93 -17.99
C PHE A 497 -6.04 -21.03 -17.61
N TYR A 498 -5.33 -19.90 -17.78
CA TYR A 498 -3.97 -19.73 -17.25
C TYR A 498 -4.06 -19.29 -15.78
N TYR A 499 -3.50 -20.07 -14.88
CA TYR A 499 -3.66 -19.88 -13.45
C TYR A 499 -2.52 -19.04 -12.85
N LEU A 500 -2.91 -17.96 -12.15
CA LEU A 500 -2.02 -17.10 -11.37
C LEU A 500 -2.42 -17.13 -9.90
N LYS A 501 -1.47 -17.27 -8.98
CA LYS A 501 -1.69 -17.15 -7.54
C LYS A 501 -1.27 -15.76 -7.08
N ILE A 502 -2.13 -15.08 -6.28
CA ILE A 502 -1.76 -13.86 -5.57
C ILE A 502 -0.75 -14.24 -4.48
N CYS A 503 0.43 -13.64 -4.56
CA CYS A 503 1.47 -13.83 -3.55
C CYS A 503 1.21 -12.98 -2.31
N PRO A 504 1.66 -13.42 -1.13
CA PRO A 504 1.75 -12.57 0.04
C PRO A 504 2.56 -11.29 -0.24
N TYR A 505 2.29 -10.24 0.51
CA TYR A 505 3.06 -8.99 0.42
C TYR A 505 4.39 -9.17 1.14
N TYR A 506 5.38 -9.71 0.41
CA TYR A 506 6.76 -9.83 0.90
C TYR A 506 7.40 -8.46 1.09
N TYR A 507 8.59 -8.40 1.63
CA TYR A 507 9.29 -7.22 2.12
C TYR A 507 9.14 -5.96 1.24
N VAL A 508 9.40 -6.07 -0.06
CA VAL A 508 9.39 -4.93 -1.00
C VAL A 508 7.97 -4.39 -1.23
N LYS A 509 7.01 -5.27 -1.52
CA LYS A 509 5.61 -4.87 -1.75
C LYS A 509 4.96 -4.36 -0.47
N ARG A 510 5.30 -4.97 0.65
CA ARG A 510 4.86 -4.52 1.97
C ARG A 510 5.38 -3.13 2.31
N GLU A 511 6.66 -2.84 2.03
CA GLU A 511 7.23 -1.50 2.23
C GLU A 511 6.47 -0.45 1.41
N GLN A 512 6.14 -0.74 0.14
CA GLN A 512 5.36 0.17 -0.71
C GLN A 512 3.97 0.45 -0.12
N LEU A 513 3.29 -0.58 0.38
CA LEU A 513 1.98 -0.44 1.01
C LEU A 513 2.07 0.39 2.30
N ILE A 514 3.02 0.05 3.18
CA ILE A 514 3.23 0.76 4.45
C ILE A 514 3.52 2.24 4.20
N LYS A 515 4.36 2.57 3.21
CA LYS A 515 4.66 3.96 2.85
C LYS A 515 3.42 4.72 2.41
N LYS A 516 2.59 4.12 1.56
CA LYS A 516 1.32 4.74 1.15
C LYS A 516 0.40 5.01 2.35
N ILE A 517 0.29 4.05 3.26
CA ILE A 517 -0.53 4.21 4.47
C ILE A 517 0.05 5.32 5.36
N CYS A 518 1.36 5.30 5.65
CA CYS A 518 2.01 6.32 6.48
C CYS A 518 1.86 7.73 5.89
N SER A 519 1.93 7.87 4.57
CA SER A 519 1.81 9.17 3.90
C SER A 519 0.46 9.85 4.14
N ASN A 520 -0.60 9.09 4.36
CA ASN A 520 -1.93 9.66 4.63
C ASN A 520 -2.09 10.19 6.06
N TYR A 521 -1.17 9.84 6.94
CA TYR A 521 -1.14 10.40 8.29
C TYR A 521 -0.38 11.72 8.39
N LEU A 522 0.20 12.24 7.30
CA LEU A 522 0.93 13.50 7.32
C LEU A 522 0.04 14.71 7.66
N ASP A 523 -1.25 14.65 7.33
CA ASP A 523 -2.19 15.72 7.69
C ASP A 523 -2.42 15.77 9.20
N GLU A 524 -2.49 14.61 9.86
CA GLU A 524 -2.63 14.50 11.32
C GLU A 524 -1.29 14.68 12.06
N TYR A 525 -0.20 14.21 11.46
CA TYR A 525 1.15 14.21 12.02
C TYR A 525 2.17 14.81 11.04
N PRO A 526 2.23 16.14 10.87
CA PRO A 526 3.08 16.80 9.86
C PRO A 526 4.59 16.57 10.05
N THR A 527 5.02 16.17 11.25
CA THR A 527 6.43 15.87 11.56
C THR A 527 6.81 14.41 11.36
N LEU A 528 5.90 13.59 10.85
CA LEU A 528 6.14 12.17 10.63
C LEU A 528 7.16 11.96 9.51
N ASP A 529 8.30 11.38 9.84
CA ASP A 529 9.22 10.86 8.82
C ASP A 529 8.66 9.53 8.27
N VAL A 530 8.03 9.63 7.10
CA VAL A 530 7.37 8.50 6.44
C VAL A 530 8.37 7.40 6.10
N ASP A 531 9.56 7.74 5.64
CA ASP A 531 10.56 6.75 5.24
C ASP A 531 11.11 5.98 6.43
N GLU A 532 11.49 6.69 7.50
CA GLU A 532 11.95 6.07 8.74
C GLU A 532 10.86 5.24 9.41
N LYS A 533 9.66 5.78 9.51
CA LYS A 533 8.52 5.10 10.15
C LYS A 533 8.12 3.84 9.39
N SER A 534 8.02 3.93 8.07
CA SER A 534 7.69 2.78 7.21
C SER A 534 8.72 1.67 7.34
N ARG A 535 9.99 2.03 7.38
CA ARG A 535 11.07 1.07 7.58
C ARG A 535 10.96 0.37 8.95
N LYS A 536 10.76 1.12 10.02
CA LYS A 536 10.60 0.56 11.37
C LYS A 536 9.42 -0.42 11.45
N ILE A 537 8.28 -0.03 10.88
CA ILE A 537 7.09 -0.89 10.83
C ILE A 537 7.37 -2.15 9.98
N ASN A 538 8.03 -2.00 8.83
CA ASN A 538 8.35 -3.12 7.95
C ASN A 538 9.30 -4.13 8.61
N GLU A 539 10.31 -3.65 9.34
CA GLU A 539 11.22 -4.49 10.13
C GLU A 539 10.49 -5.18 11.29
N GLU A 540 9.59 -4.49 11.97
CA GLU A 540 8.76 -5.08 13.04
C GLU A 540 7.93 -6.24 12.49
N ILE A 541 7.30 -6.08 11.33
CA ILE A 541 6.58 -7.15 10.65
C ILE A 541 7.54 -8.27 10.24
N THR A 542 8.72 -7.96 9.71
CA THR A 542 9.72 -8.96 9.31
C THR A 542 10.16 -9.81 10.50
N ASN A 543 10.40 -9.21 11.66
CA ASN A 543 10.78 -9.92 12.88
C ASN A 543 9.68 -10.87 13.39
N GLN A 544 8.44 -10.62 13.00
CA GLN A 544 7.28 -11.39 13.38
C GLN A 544 6.62 -12.13 12.20
N ILE A 545 7.31 -12.23 11.06
CA ILE A 545 6.77 -12.77 9.80
C ILE A 545 6.20 -14.18 9.93
N LYS A 546 6.75 -14.95 10.84
CA LYS A 546 6.29 -16.31 11.15
C LYS A 546 4.81 -16.35 11.56
N TYR A 547 4.30 -15.26 12.14
CA TYR A 547 2.97 -15.15 12.73
C TYR A 547 2.03 -14.24 11.93
N PHE A 548 2.58 -13.53 10.93
CA PHE A 548 1.82 -12.57 10.15
C PHE A 548 1.11 -13.23 8.96
N GLN A 549 -0.16 -12.87 8.78
CA GLN A 549 -0.79 -13.00 7.48
C GLN A 549 -0.38 -11.79 6.65
N LEU A 550 0.49 -11.98 5.67
CA LEU A 550 0.97 -10.90 4.79
C LEU A 550 -0.10 -10.50 3.76
N THR A 551 -1.32 -10.30 4.23
CA THR A 551 -2.43 -9.78 3.42
C THR A 551 -2.48 -8.26 3.53
N PRO A 552 -2.92 -7.55 2.48
CA PRO A 552 -3.02 -6.09 2.51
C PRO A 552 -3.87 -5.56 3.68
N ASP A 553 -4.99 -6.21 3.94
CA ASP A 553 -5.92 -5.86 5.02
C ASP A 553 -5.26 -5.93 6.40
N PHE A 554 -4.55 -7.02 6.69
CA PHE A 554 -3.89 -7.18 7.97
C PHE A 554 -2.71 -6.19 8.14
N ILE A 555 -1.94 -5.95 7.07
CA ILE A 555 -0.86 -4.96 7.08
C ILE A 555 -1.43 -3.57 7.35
N HIS A 556 -2.55 -3.21 6.70
CA HIS A 556 -3.19 -1.91 6.89
C HIS A 556 -3.63 -1.73 8.35
N GLN A 557 -4.36 -2.67 8.92
CA GLN A 557 -4.80 -2.63 10.31
C GLN A 557 -3.61 -2.51 11.28
N PHE A 558 -2.52 -3.22 11.00
CA PHE A 558 -1.31 -3.15 11.80
C PHE A 558 -0.66 -1.76 11.75
N VAL A 559 -0.54 -1.17 10.57
CA VAL A 559 0.07 0.16 10.39
C VAL A 559 -0.78 1.24 11.05
N ASP A 560 -2.10 1.20 10.85
CA ASP A 560 -3.03 2.14 11.48
C ASP A 560 -2.91 2.09 13.00
N TYR A 561 -2.98 0.89 13.56
CA TYR A 561 -2.81 0.70 14.99
C TYR A 561 -1.43 1.17 15.48
N TYR A 562 -0.38 0.82 14.76
CA TYR A 562 1.00 1.20 15.11
C TYR A 562 1.21 2.72 15.11
N ILE A 563 0.62 3.45 14.15
CA ILE A 563 0.72 4.91 14.08
C ILE A 563 -0.11 5.56 15.18
N GLN A 564 -1.38 5.19 15.31
CA GLN A 564 -2.29 5.79 16.30
C GLN A 564 -1.82 5.59 17.74
N PHE A 565 -1.29 4.42 18.05
CA PHE A 565 -0.86 4.10 19.42
C PHE A 565 0.62 4.40 19.72
N SER A 566 1.46 4.62 18.70
CA SER A 566 2.86 4.99 18.92
C SER A 566 3.04 6.38 19.56
N HIS A 567 2.04 7.24 19.52
CA HIS A 567 2.03 8.56 20.15
C HIS A 567 1.47 8.55 21.57
N ILE A 568 0.70 7.53 21.92
CA ILE A 568 0.15 7.38 23.27
C ILE A 568 1.20 6.64 24.09
N LYS A 569 1.94 7.37 24.91
CA LYS A 569 2.88 6.78 25.90
C LYS A 569 2.10 6.06 27.01
N THR A 570 1.42 4.95 26.64
CA THR A 570 0.79 4.09 27.64
C THR A 570 1.79 3.04 28.14
N GLN A 571 1.67 2.68 29.41
CA GLN A 571 2.53 1.66 30.04
C GLN A 571 2.43 0.28 29.39
N ASN A 572 1.41 0.04 28.53
CA ASN A 572 1.09 -1.24 27.91
C ASN A 572 1.39 -1.29 26.39
N GLU A 573 2.34 -0.51 25.87
CA GLU A 573 2.71 -0.53 24.44
C GLU A 573 3.33 -1.85 23.95
N THR A 574 3.31 -2.89 24.76
CA THR A 574 4.19 -4.03 24.61
C THR A 574 3.80 -4.98 23.49
N ASN A 575 2.59 -4.89 22.91
CA ASN A 575 2.28 -5.79 21.80
C ASN A 575 1.18 -5.33 20.84
N VAL A 576 1.57 -4.50 19.89
CA VAL A 576 0.71 -4.06 18.77
C VAL A 576 0.17 -5.28 18.01
N PHE A 577 1.01 -6.27 17.73
CA PHE A 577 0.63 -7.46 16.98
C PHE A 577 -0.50 -8.25 17.64
N SER A 578 -0.35 -8.63 18.91
CA SER A 578 -1.37 -9.41 19.61
C SER A 578 -2.71 -8.67 19.70
N LYS A 579 -2.67 -7.35 19.92
CA LYS A 579 -3.90 -6.54 20.00
C LYS A 579 -4.59 -6.44 18.64
N VAL A 580 -3.83 -6.23 17.56
CA VAL A 580 -4.38 -6.21 16.19
C VAL A 580 -4.95 -7.58 15.83
N PHE A 581 -4.23 -8.66 16.19
CA PHE A 581 -4.68 -10.02 15.94
C PHE A 581 -5.99 -10.34 16.69
N ALA A 582 -6.04 -10.01 17.98
CA ALA A 582 -7.23 -10.17 18.80
C ALA A 582 -8.42 -9.33 18.28
N ALA A 583 -8.17 -8.04 17.98
CA ALA A 583 -9.19 -7.14 17.45
C ALA A 583 -9.73 -7.63 16.09
N ASN A 584 -8.89 -8.19 15.23
CA ASN A 584 -9.31 -8.79 13.97
C ASN A 584 -10.24 -9.99 14.18
N ILE A 585 -9.94 -10.86 15.13
CA ILE A 585 -10.78 -12.01 15.48
C ILE A 585 -12.15 -11.52 15.99
N VAL A 586 -12.14 -10.60 16.96
CA VAL A 586 -13.36 -10.01 17.52
C VAL A 586 -14.20 -9.34 16.42
N TYR A 587 -13.59 -8.55 15.56
CA TYR A 587 -14.25 -7.90 14.43
C TYR A 587 -14.90 -8.92 13.48
N ARG A 588 -14.20 -10.00 13.14
CA ARG A 588 -14.73 -11.06 12.28
C ARG A 588 -15.95 -11.77 12.91
N ILE A 589 -15.91 -12.02 14.21
CA ILE A 589 -17.02 -12.62 14.94
C ILE A 589 -18.19 -11.62 15.03
N SER A 590 -17.96 -10.36 15.41
CA SER A 590 -18.97 -9.33 15.62
C SER A 590 -19.87 -9.09 14.39
N ARG A 591 -19.31 -9.22 13.18
CA ARG A 591 -20.09 -9.09 11.94
C ARG A 591 -21.08 -10.23 11.69
N ASN A 592 -20.96 -11.34 12.40
CA ASN A 592 -21.73 -12.56 12.18
C ASN A 592 -22.63 -12.95 13.36
N ILE A 593 -22.62 -12.16 14.42
CA ILE A 593 -23.48 -12.37 15.61
C ILE A 593 -24.75 -11.53 15.55
N LYS A 594 -25.74 -11.97 16.31
CA LYS A 594 -27.05 -11.29 16.45
C LYS A 594 -27.11 -10.33 17.64
N GLN A 595 -26.31 -10.55 18.68
CA GLN A 595 -26.25 -9.76 19.92
C GLN A 595 -24.80 -9.57 20.35
N GLU A 596 -24.44 -8.41 20.91
CA GLU A 596 -23.06 -8.09 21.32
C GLU A 596 -22.50 -9.00 22.42
N ASN A 597 -23.36 -9.51 23.30
CA ASN A 597 -22.95 -10.36 24.44
C ASN A 597 -22.43 -11.75 24.00
N ASP A 598 -22.74 -12.19 22.79
CA ASP A 598 -22.36 -13.52 22.30
C ASP A 598 -20.86 -13.69 22.00
N ILE A 599 -20.08 -12.58 21.89
CA ILE A 599 -18.69 -12.62 21.46
C ILE A 599 -17.83 -13.41 22.43
N ASP A 600 -17.90 -13.09 23.73
CA ASP A 600 -17.07 -13.73 24.76
C ASP A 600 -17.37 -15.22 24.90
N GLU A 601 -18.64 -15.58 24.80
CA GLU A 601 -19.08 -17.00 24.86
C GLU A 601 -18.52 -17.80 23.69
N ILE A 602 -18.58 -17.22 22.48
CA ILE A 602 -18.03 -17.85 21.27
C ILE A 602 -16.51 -18.00 21.40
N LEU A 603 -15.81 -16.95 21.87
CA LEU A 603 -14.36 -16.99 22.07
C LEU A 603 -13.97 -18.10 23.03
N ILE A 604 -14.63 -18.19 24.19
CA ILE A 604 -14.33 -19.21 25.19
C ILE A 604 -14.67 -20.62 24.69
N ALA A 605 -15.78 -20.78 23.96
CA ALA A 605 -16.12 -22.07 23.36
C ALA A 605 -15.04 -22.53 22.37
N LEU A 606 -14.51 -21.62 21.56
CA LEU A 606 -13.41 -21.90 20.62
C LEU A 606 -12.08 -22.20 21.34
N GLU A 607 -11.81 -21.64 22.54
CA GLU A 607 -10.68 -22.04 23.37
C GLU A 607 -10.75 -23.54 23.74
N TYR A 608 -11.94 -24.03 24.12
CA TYR A 608 -12.13 -25.45 24.44
C TYR A 608 -12.01 -26.36 23.21
N VAL A 609 -12.52 -25.92 22.07
CA VAL A 609 -12.32 -26.62 20.79
C VAL A 609 -10.83 -26.70 20.44
N SER A 610 -10.10 -25.62 20.62
CA SER A 610 -8.64 -25.58 20.35
C SER A 610 -7.86 -26.52 21.28
N TYR A 611 -8.22 -26.56 22.59
CA TYR A 611 -7.66 -27.49 23.55
C TYR A 611 -7.90 -28.93 23.13
N TYR A 612 -9.11 -29.27 22.72
CA TYR A 612 -9.48 -30.62 22.28
C TYR A 612 -8.65 -31.06 21.07
N ILE A 613 -8.50 -30.18 20.07
CA ILE A 613 -7.69 -30.44 18.87
C ILE A 613 -6.23 -30.63 19.25
N HIS A 614 -5.66 -29.74 20.07
CA HIS A 614 -4.21 -29.72 20.36
C HIS A 614 -3.80 -30.84 21.32
N PHE A 615 -4.44 -30.96 22.49
CA PHE A 615 -4.01 -31.84 23.54
C PHE A 615 -4.66 -33.24 23.49
N ILE A 616 -5.93 -33.33 23.08
CA ILE A 616 -6.65 -34.60 23.08
C ILE A 616 -6.47 -35.34 21.76
N LYS A 617 -6.66 -34.64 20.63
CA LYS A 617 -6.54 -35.21 19.30
C LYS A 617 -5.13 -35.13 18.72
N LYS A 618 -4.19 -34.52 19.40
CA LYS A 618 -2.79 -34.38 18.95
C LYS A 618 -2.71 -33.84 17.52
N TYR A 619 -3.40 -32.71 17.27
CA TYR A 619 -3.47 -31.97 16.00
C TYR A 619 -4.28 -32.62 14.87
N GLN A 620 -5.01 -33.67 15.08
CA GLN A 620 -5.91 -34.23 14.07
C GLN A 620 -7.12 -33.34 13.85
N LYS A 621 -7.62 -33.33 12.65
CA LYS A 621 -8.93 -32.75 12.34
C LYS A 621 -9.97 -33.45 13.18
N ILE A 622 -11.04 -32.72 13.51
CA ILE A 622 -12.12 -33.23 14.32
C ILE A 622 -13.44 -33.27 13.54
N THR A 623 -14.31 -34.21 13.88
CA THR A 623 -15.66 -34.25 13.33
C THR A 623 -16.55 -33.19 14.01
N TYR A 624 -17.68 -32.84 13.38
CA TYR A 624 -18.71 -31.98 14.03
C TYR A 624 -19.18 -32.52 15.40
N ASN A 625 -19.28 -33.84 15.55
CA ASN A 625 -19.65 -34.45 16.85
C ASN A 625 -18.57 -34.21 17.91
N GLU A 626 -17.29 -34.25 17.54
CA GLU A 626 -16.17 -33.94 18.45
C GLU A 626 -16.10 -32.45 18.77
N PHE A 627 -16.40 -31.57 17.81
CA PHE A 627 -16.59 -30.15 18.05
C PHE A 627 -17.68 -29.93 19.11
N LYS A 628 -18.83 -30.61 18.93
CA LYS A 628 -19.93 -30.56 19.88
C LYS A 628 -19.51 -31.02 21.29
N LEU A 629 -18.77 -32.11 21.40
CA LEU A 629 -18.26 -32.60 22.69
C LEU A 629 -17.34 -31.58 23.39
N ALA A 630 -16.48 -30.94 22.64
CA ALA A 630 -15.58 -29.91 23.19
C ALA A 630 -16.34 -28.68 23.72
N VAL A 631 -17.38 -28.23 23.02
CA VAL A 631 -18.23 -27.13 23.47
C VAL A 631 -19.14 -27.54 24.64
N GLU A 632 -19.60 -28.78 24.66
CA GLU A 632 -20.38 -29.35 25.82
C GLU A 632 -19.53 -29.39 27.11
N GLU A 633 -18.20 -29.64 27.00
CA GLU A 633 -17.33 -29.59 28.16
C GLU A 633 -17.26 -28.14 28.72
N TYR A 634 -17.20 -27.15 27.87
CA TYR A 634 -17.30 -25.76 28.28
C TYR A 634 -18.62 -25.45 28.98
N LYS A 635 -19.74 -25.84 28.37
CA LYS A 635 -21.09 -25.64 28.94
C LYS A 635 -21.22 -26.22 30.35
N LYS A 636 -20.79 -27.45 30.51
CA LYS A 636 -20.84 -28.15 31.82
C LYS A 636 -19.97 -27.48 32.88
N ARG A 637 -18.79 -27.01 32.45
CA ARG A 637 -17.84 -26.42 33.37
C ARG A 637 -18.26 -25.07 33.93
N TYR A 638 -18.95 -24.28 33.11
CA TYR A 638 -19.37 -22.92 33.45
C TYR A 638 -20.87 -22.78 33.70
N ASP A 639 -21.58 -23.92 33.74
CA ASP A 639 -23.05 -23.98 33.93
C ASP A 639 -23.80 -23.11 32.91
N ASN A 640 -23.34 -23.11 31.66
CA ASN A 640 -23.91 -22.31 30.58
C ASN A 640 -24.83 -23.17 29.68
N GLU A 641 -25.98 -23.55 30.20
CA GLU A 641 -26.94 -24.41 29.49
C GLU A 641 -27.56 -23.72 28.27
N GLU A 642 -27.61 -22.39 28.24
CA GLU A 642 -28.29 -21.61 27.20
C GLU A 642 -27.50 -21.53 25.89
N LEU A 643 -26.19 -21.77 25.93
CA LEU A 643 -25.30 -21.67 24.75
C LEU A 643 -25.72 -22.66 23.65
N ASN A 644 -26.05 -22.14 22.48
CA ASN A 644 -26.40 -22.96 21.32
C ASN A 644 -25.14 -23.34 20.53
N ILE A 645 -24.76 -24.62 20.59
CA ILE A 645 -23.56 -25.17 19.97
C ILE A 645 -23.56 -24.96 18.45
N LYS A 646 -24.71 -25.17 17.79
CA LYS A 646 -24.86 -24.97 16.35
C LYS A 646 -24.63 -23.50 15.98
N TYR A 647 -25.11 -22.58 16.80
CA TYR A 647 -24.89 -21.14 16.59
C TYR A 647 -23.40 -20.77 16.67
N VAL A 648 -22.69 -21.29 17.70
CA VAL A 648 -21.21 -21.10 17.81
C VAL A 648 -20.51 -21.62 16.55
N TYR A 649 -20.87 -22.80 16.08
CA TYR A 649 -20.32 -23.39 14.88
C TYR A 649 -20.57 -22.51 13.64
N ASP A 650 -21.83 -22.14 13.39
CA ASP A 650 -22.24 -21.36 12.22
C ASP A 650 -21.55 -19.98 12.21
N VAL A 651 -21.41 -19.33 13.37
CA VAL A 651 -20.70 -18.04 13.49
C VAL A 651 -19.21 -18.24 13.24
N ALA A 652 -18.60 -19.27 13.81
CA ALA A 652 -17.17 -19.53 13.65
C ALA A 652 -16.79 -19.83 12.17
N VAL A 653 -17.67 -20.56 11.46
CA VAL A 653 -17.50 -20.82 10.00
C VAL A 653 -17.68 -19.53 9.21
N LYS A 654 -18.76 -18.76 9.42
CA LYS A 654 -19.00 -17.48 8.73
C LYS A 654 -17.92 -16.44 9.00
N ALA A 655 -17.37 -16.44 10.21
CA ALA A 655 -16.24 -15.57 10.58
C ALA A 655 -14.88 -16.06 10.02
N ASN A 656 -14.85 -17.17 9.27
CA ASN A 656 -13.62 -17.80 8.79
C ASN A 656 -12.60 -18.06 9.92
N ILE A 657 -13.08 -18.49 11.09
CA ILE A 657 -12.22 -18.97 12.18
C ILE A 657 -11.96 -20.47 12.01
N ILE A 658 -13.02 -21.23 11.73
CA ILE A 658 -12.98 -22.64 11.39
C ILE A 658 -13.51 -22.87 9.98
N LYS A 659 -13.14 -23.97 9.37
CA LYS A 659 -13.67 -24.43 8.08
C LYS A 659 -14.03 -25.91 8.15
N GLU A 660 -14.96 -26.30 7.30
CA GLU A 660 -15.39 -27.70 7.11
C GLU A 660 -14.76 -28.24 5.82
N SER A 661 -14.19 -29.42 5.87
CA SER A 661 -13.71 -30.12 4.67
C SER A 661 -14.90 -30.70 3.88
N THR A 662 -14.91 -30.44 2.57
CA THR A 662 -15.99 -30.89 1.67
C THR A 662 -16.01 -32.41 1.47
N SER A 663 -14.92 -33.12 1.77
CA SER A 663 -14.79 -34.58 1.52
C SER A 663 -15.19 -35.45 2.71
N ASP A 664 -14.98 -35.01 3.96
CA ASP A 664 -15.05 -35.88 5.14
C ASP A 664 -15.81 -35.32 6.34
N PHE A 665 -16.51 -34.20 6.20
CA PHE A 665 -17.19 -33.48 7.31
C PHE A 665 -16.27 -33.19 8.51
N GLU A 666 -14.97 -33.00 8.23
CA GLU A 666 -13.95 -32.67 9.23
C GLU A 666 -13.88 -31.17 9.45
N VAL A 667 -13.72 -30.78 10.69
CA VAL A 667 -13.61 -29.37 11.14
C VAL A 667 -12.18 -29.08 11.53
N GLU A 668 -11.64 -27.98 11.03
CA GLU A 668 -10.32 -27.49 11.40
C GLU A 668 -10.29 -25.95 11.50
N PHE A 669 -9.32 -25.40 12.21
CA PHE A 669 -9.09 -23.95 12.16
C PHE A 669 -8.59 -23.52 10.79
N CYS A 670 -9.09 -22.39 10.29
CA CYS A 670 -8.70 -21.87 8.97
C CYS A 670 -7.21 -21.52 8.86
N ASP A 671 -6.56 -21.25 9.99
CA ASP A 671 -5.15 -20.88 10.08
C ASP A 671 -4.54 -21.47 11.36
N LYS A 672 -3.31 -21.91 11.30
CA LYS A 672 -2.54 -22.44 12.43
C LYS A 672 -2.32 -21.41 13.53
N ASN A 673 -2.13 -20.15 13.15
CA ASN A 673 -1.97 -19.06 14.10
C ASN A 673 -3.26 -18.84 14.90
N LEU A 674 -4.44 -19.05 14.27
CA LEU A 674 -5.72 -19.04 14.99
C LEU A 674 -5.76 -20.16 16.02
N LEU A 675 -5.41 -21.39 15.63
CA LEU A 675 -5.34 -22.50 16.57
C LEU A 675 -4.36 -22.19 17.71
N ALA A 676 -3.14 -21.76 17.41
CA ALA A 676 -2.14 -21.42 18.42
C ALA A 676 -2.62 -20.30 19.37
N TYR A 677 -3.28 -19.28 18.83
CA TYR A 677 -3.82 -18.17 19.61
C TYR A 677 -4.92 -18.64 20.57
N PHE A 678 -5.88 -19.45 20.10
CA PHE A 678 -6.94 -19.96 20.97
C PHE A 678 -6.42 -20.95 22.03
N VAL A 679 -5.42 -21.78 21.69
CA VAL A 679 -4.74 -22.64 22.71
C VAL A 679 -4.02 -21.77 23.73
N ALA A 680 -3.39 -20.68 23.33
CA ALA A 680 -2.74 -19.73 24.25
C ALA A 680 -3.76 -19.03 25.17
N LEU A 681 -4.95 -18.65 24.66
CA LEU A 681 -6.04 -18.12 25.47
C LEU A 681 -6.51 -19.15 26.50
N TYR A 682 -6.69 -20.41 26.08
CA TYR A 682 -7.07 -21.51 26.96
C TYR A 682 -6.02 -21.70 28.09
N LEU A 683 -4.74 -21.77 27.75
CA LEU A 683 -3.66 -21.90 28.73
C LEU A 683 -3.62 -20.70 29.67
N ASN A 684 -3.74 -19.47 29.16
CA ASN A 684 -3.77 -18.26 29.99
C ASN A 684 -4.90 -18.29 31.03
N ARG A 685 -6.09 -18.80 30.63
CA ARG A 685 -7.25 -18.93 31.50
C ARG A 685 -7.08 -20.07 32.51
N THR A 686 -6.45 -21.17 32.13
CA THR A 686 -6.48 -22.42 32.89
C THR A 686 -5.19 -22.75 33.62
N CYS A 687 -4.03 -22.15 33.26
CA CYS A 687 -2.73 -22.47 33.85
C CYS A 687 -2.64 -22.28 35.36
N GLN A 688 -3.52 -21.45 35.95
CA GLN A 688 -3.61 -21.29 37.41
C GLN A 688 -4.41 -22.40 38.11
N MET A 689 -5.10 -23.26 37.35
CA MET A 689 -5.88 -24.36 37.90
C MET A 689 -4.97 -25.54 38.23
N LYS A 690 -5.25 -26.23 39.35
CA LYS A 690 -4.50 -27.38 39.82
C LYS A 690 -4.38 -28.45 38.73
N GLY A 691 -3.13 -28.84 38.40
CA GLY A 691 -2.83 -29.87 37.39
C GLY A 691 -2.71 -29.38 35.93
N LYS A 692 -3.06 -28.12 35.62
CA LYS A 692 -3.00 -27.57 34.22
C LYS A 692 -1.63 -26.99 33.85
N LEU A 693 -0.71 -26.82 34.82
CA LEU A 693 0.69 -26.49 34.52
C LEU A 693 1.38 -27.58 33.68
N ASN A 694 0.92 -28.83 33.75
CA ASN A 694 1.46 -29.92 32.92
C ASN A 694 1.19 -29.70 31.42
N ASP A 695 0.05 -29.11 31.05
CA ASP A 695 -0.27 -28.79 29.67
C ASP A 695 0.75 -27.75 29.13
N LEU A 696 1.07 -26.72 29.93
CA LEU A 696 2.10 -25.74 29.58
C LEU A 696 3.49 -26.39 29.48
N GLN A 697 3.83 -27.27 30.39
CA GLN A 697 5.12 -27.97 30.36
C GLN A 697 5.24 -28.88 29.14
N GLU A 698 4.17 -29.56 28.72
CA GLU A 698 4.14 -30.38 27.50
C GLU A 698 4.44 -29.52 26.26
N VAL A 699 3.87 -28.31 26.19
CA VAL A 699 4.12 -27.37 25.07
C VAL A 699 5.57 -26.88 25.10
N LEU A 700 6.11 -26.54 26.28
CA LEU A 700 7.50 -26.08 26.41
C LEU A 700 8.51 -27.19 26.06
N ASP A 701 8.30 -28.41 26.50
CA ASP A 701 9.21 -29.54 26.21
C ASP A 701 9.28 -29.81 24.71
N ASN A 702 8.20 -29.52 23.98
CA ASN A 702 8.03 -29.72 22.55
C ASN A 702 8.02 -28.42 21.75
N ILE A 703 8.65 -27.34 22.26
CA ILE A 703 8.58 -25.98 21.68
C ILE A 703 9.00 -25.89 20.22
N CYS A 704 9.87 -26.76 19.76
CA CYS A 704 10.35 -26.79 18.37
C CYS A 704 9.45 -27.59 17.42
N PHE A 705 8.38 -28.21 17.90
CA PHE A 705 7.49 -29.03 17.08
C PHE A 705 6.13 -28.35 16.85
N GLY A 706 5.64 -28.47 15.65
CA GLY A 706 4.31 -27.99 15.26
C GLY A 706 4.09 -26.50 15.55
N ILE A 707 3.01 -26.21 16.27
CA ILE A 707 2.62 -24.82 16.66
C ILE A 707 3.01 -24.47 18.10
N ASN A 708 3.76 -25.34 18.79
CA ASN A 708 4.06 -25.14 20.22
C ASN A 708 4.82 -23.84 20.50
N GLY A 709 5.81 -23.50 19.66
CA GLY A 709 6.49 -22.21 19.75
C GLY A 709 5.54 -21.03 19.59
N ASP A 710 4.58 -21.15 18.69
CA ASP A 710 3.59 -20.13 18.41
C ASP A 710 2.61 -19.95 19.59
N ILE A 711 2.20 -21.05 20.23
CA ILE A 711 1.37 -21.04 21.44
C ILE A 711 2.05 -20.28 22.57
N ILE A 712 3.32 -20.59 22.86
CA ILE A 712 4.07 -19.92 23.93
C ILE A 712 4.26 -18.45 23.61
N LEU A 713 4.50 -18.12 22.35
CA LEU A 713 4.62 -16.72 21.93
C LEU A 713 3.31 -15.96 22.15
N PHE A 714 2.18 -16.46 21.65
CA PHE A 714 0.88 -15.81 21.90
C PHE A 714 0.58 -15.74 23.39
N LEU A 715 0.91 -16.79 24.17
CA LEU A 715 0.76 -16.77 25.62
C LEU A 715 1.58 -15.65 26.25
N SER A 716 2.83 -15.42 25.80
CA SER A 716 3.68 -14.31 26.28
C SER A 716 3.11 -12.94 25.97
N TYR A 717 2.23 -12.85 24.98
CA TYR A 717 1.58 -11.60 24.58
C TYR A 717 0.25 -11.34 25.30
N ILE A 718 -0.46 -12.39 25.66
CA ILE A 718 -1.81 -12.34 26.23
C ILE A 718 -1.76 -12.27 27.75
N THR A 719 -0.80 -12.97 28.37
CA THR A 719 -0.78 -13.12 29.83
C THR A 719 -0.27 -11.85 30.54
N ASN A 720 -0.95 -11.53 31.63
CA ASN A 720 -0.47 -10.56 32.63
C ASN A 720 0.13 -11.25 33.85
N ASN A 721 0.29 -12.59 33.81
CA ASN A 721 0.75 -13.38 34.96
C ASN A 721 2.22 -13.75 34.84
N THR A 722 3.07 -13.11 35.66
CA THR A 722 4.53 -13.40 35.71
C THR A 722 4.86 -14.81 36.20
N GLN A 723 3.95 -15.51 36.85
CA GLN A 723 4.21 -16.91 37.32
C GLN A 723 4.43 -17.87 36.14
N ILE A 724 3.89 -17.56 34.94
CA ILE A 724 4.13 -18.33 33.70
C ILE A 724 5.62 -18.26 33.29
N LEU A 725 6.34 -17.22 33.70
CA LEU A 725 7.76 -17.06 33.34
C LEU A 725 8.64 -18.12 33.99
N LYS A 726 8.30 -18.60 35.22
CA LYS A 726 9.11 -19.59 35.93
C LYS A 726 9.26 -20.90 35.16
N PRO A 727 8.20 -21.59 34.70
CA PRO A 727 8.32 -22.75 33.82
C PRO A 727 9.17 -22.51 32.60
N ILE A 728 8.97 -21.35 31.92
CA ILE A 728 9.74 -20.98 30.73
C ILE A 728 11.22 -20.88 31.04
N LEU A 729 11.61 -20.12 32.06
CA LEU A 729 13.01 -19.96 32.45
C LEU A 729 13.63 -21.28 32.90
N ASN A 730 12.90 -22.11 33.63
CA ASN A 730 13.37 -23.43 34.06
C ASN A 730 13.65 -24.36 32.87
N SER A 731 12.76 -24.37 31.86
CA SER A 731 12.96 -25.17 30.66
C SER A 731 14.21 -24.73 29.87
N ILE A 732 14.51 -23.42 29.85
CA ILE A 732 15.72 -22.87 29.23
C ILE A 732 16.98 -23.30 29.98
N PHE A 733 16.97 -23.16 31.31
CA PHE A 733 18.09 -23.58 32.12
C PHE A 733 18.35 -25.07 31.97
N THR A 734 17.34 -25.91 32.07
CA THR A 734 17.46 -27.36 31.87
C THR A 734 18.04 -27.71 30.52
N HIS A 735 17.75 -26.92 29.48
CA HIS A 735 18.20 -27.21 28.11
C HIS A 735 19.62 -26.73 27.81
N MET A 736 20.06 -25.58 28.33
CA MET A 736 21.28 -24.90 27.89
C MET A 736 22.27 -24.53 29.01
N ASP A 737 21.94 -24.75 30.27
CA ASP A 737 22.79 -24.20 31.35
C ASP A 737 24.19 -24.82 31.38
N ASP A 738 24.29 -26.11 31.07
CA ASP A 738 25.57 -26.86 31.06
C ASP A 738 26.42 -26.58 29.81
N TRP A 739 25.92 -25.80 28.84
CA TRP A 739 26.70 -25.54 27.63
C TRP A 739 27.77 -24.47 27.85
N GLU A 740 28.94 -24.68 27.25
CA GLU A 740 30.02 -23.69 27.23
C GLU A 740 29.66 -22.47 26.34
N GLU A 741 30.30 -21.33 26.64
CA GLU A 741 30.13 -20.10 25.91
C GLU A 741 31.23 -19.89 24.88
N LEU A 742 30.90 -19.37 23.69
CA LEU A 742 31.86 -18.81 22.76
C LEU A 742 32.57 -17.63 23.44
N ASP A 743 33.90 -17.66 23.49
CA ASP A 743 34.72 -16.66 24.13
C ASP A 743 35.94 -16.31 23.24
N PHE A 744 35.88 -15.12 22.61
CA PHE A 744 36.97 -14.66 21.77
C PHE A 744 38.24 -14.35 22.54
N ASP A 745 38.13 -13.96 23.82
CA ASP A 745 39.30 -13.64 24.65
C ASP A 745 40.06 -14.92 25.06
N LYS A 746 39.37 -16.04 25.18
CA LYS A 746 39.95 -17.36 25.43
C LYS A 746 40.33 -18.12 24.16
N ASN A 747 39.86 -17.65 23.02
CA ASN A 747 40.06 -18.28 21.72
C ASN A 747 39.68 -19.79 21.71
N ASN A 748 38.48 -20.10 22.26
CA ASN A 748 38.03 -21.47 22.44
C ASN A 748 37.47 -22.15 21.18
N ILE A 749 37.49 -21.47 20.04
CA ILE A 749 37.25 -21.99 18.68
C ILE A 749 38.46 -21.65 17.79
N GLN A 750 39.32 -22.64 17.55
CA GLN A 750 40.65 -22.40 17.00
C GLN A 750 40.70 -21.94 15.54
N TYR A 751 39.81 -22.46 14.68
CA TYR A 751 39.83 -22.08 13.27
C TYR A 751 39.43 -20.62 13.04
N LEU A 752 38.70 -19.97 13.97
CA LEU A 752 38.36 -18.56 13.88
C LEU A 752 39.57 -17.64 14.04
N SER A 753 40.61 -18.09 14.72
CA SER A 753 41.84 -17.32 14.95
C SER A 753 42.88 -17.47 13.84
N LYS A 754 42.71 -18.43 12.92
CA LYS A 754 43.60 -18.60 11.77
C LYS A 754 43.54 -17.34 10.91
N ALA A 755 44.64 -16.60 10.86
CA ALA A 755 44.71 -15.32 10.13
C ALA A 755 44.42 -15.53 8.65
N SER A 756 43.30 -15.02 8.17
CA SER A 756 43.05 -14.85 6.75
C SER A 756 42.95 -13.38 6.43
N THR A 757 43.65 -12.91 5.44
CA THR A 757 43.52 -11.56 4.88
C THR A 757 42.24 -11.50 4.05
N THR A 758 41.10 -11.35 4.71
CA THR A 758 39.84 -11.11 4.05
C THR A 758 39.77 -9.64 3.64
N ALA A 759 39.28 -9.39 2.43
CA ALA A 759 39.04 -8.03 1.98
C ALA A 759 37.99 -7.38 2.91
N MET A 760 38.35 -6.23 3.49
CA MET A 760 37.42 -5.47 4.33
C MET A 760 36.17 -5.08 3.55
N PRO A 761 34.98 -5.19 4.14
CA PRO A 761 33.73 -4.76 3.50
C PRO A 761 33.78 -3.25 3.17
N LYS A 762 33.24 -2.88 2.02
CA LYS A 762 33.14 -1.48 1.60
C LYS A 762 31.90 -0.83 2.19
N LEU A 763 31.89 0.52 2.28
CA LEU A 763 30.71 1.28 2.61
C LEU A 763 29.55 0.98 1.64
N PRO A 764 28.29 0.98 2.11
CA PRO A 764 27.17 0.59 1.27
C PRO A 764 26.88 1.64 0.17
N SER A 765 26.61 1.17 -1.04
CA SER A 765 26.04 1.96 -2.12
C SER A 765 24.50 1.87 -2.15
N ASN A 766 23.82 2.71 -2.95
CA ASN A 766 22.39 2.57 -3.16
C ASN A 766 22.01 1.21 -3.77
N LYS A 767 22.84 0.72 -4.68
CA LYS A 767 22.69 -0.63 -5.25
C LYS A 767 22.77 -1.73 -4.18
N ASP A 768 23.55 -1.52 -3.12
CA ASP A 768 23.64 -2.49 -2.02
C ASP A 768 22.40 -2.41 -1.13
N LYS A 769 21.82 -1.20 -0.93
CA LYS A 769 20.52 -1.05 -0.24
C LYS A 769 19.39 -1.75 -0.99
N GLU A 770 19.31 -1.59 -2.32
CA GLU A 770 18.34 -2.29 -3.15
C GLU A 770 18.52 -3.82 -3.14
N LYS A 771 19.75 -4.30 -3.33
CA LYS A 771 20.05 -5.73 -3.27
C LYS A 771 19.71 -6.35 -1.91
N LEU A 772 19.90 -5.62 -0.83
CA LEU A 772 19.52 -6.08 0.50
C LEU A 772 18.00 -6.24 0.63
N LYS A 773 17.23 -5.31 0.09
CA LYS A 773 15.76 -5.41 0.06
C LYS A 773 15.30 -6.60 -0.78
N GLU A 774 15.93 -6.82 -1.94
CA GLU A 774 15.66 -7.99 -2.79
C GLU A 774 16.02 -9.31 -2.07
N GLU A 775 17.14 -9.33 -1.36
CA GLU A 775 17.57 -10.50 -0.59
C GLU A 775 16.63 -10.79 0.59
N LYS A 776 16.19 -9.77 1.34
CA LYS A 776 15.16 -9.93 2.37
C LYS A 776 13.86 -10.46 1.76
N ASN A 777 13.45 -9.91 0.63
CA ASN A 777 12.27 -10.37 -0.10
C ASN A 777 12.39 -11.86 -0.52
N ARG A 778 13.58 -12.30 -0.94
CA ARG A 778 13.87 -13.69 -1.29
C ARG A 778 13.79 -14.61 -0.08
N ILE A 779 14.43 -14.22 1.02
CA ILE A 779 14.45 -15.01 2.27
C ILE A 779 13.02 -15.16 2.82
N GLU A 780 12.23 -14.09 2.86
CA GLU A 780 10.84 -14.17 3.30
C GLU A 780 10.01 -15.11 2.42
N LYS A 781 10.21 -15.03 1.12
CA LYS A 781 9.51 -15.89 0.15
C LYS A 781 9.87 -17.37 0.34
N GLU A 782 11.14 -17.68 0.53
CA GLU A 782 11.61 -19.05 0.78
C GLU A 782 11.06 -19.58 2.11
N PHE A 783 11.14 -18.78 3.17
CA PHE A 783 10.61 -19.12 4.48
C PHE A 783 9.10 -19.43 4.45
N ILE A 784 8.30 -18.62 3.77
CA ILE A 784 6.85 -18.85 3.67
C ILE A 784 6.55 -20.10 2.82
N LYS A 785 7.31 -20.33 1.74
CA LYS A 785 7.17 -21.56 0.94
C LYS A 785 7.51 -22.82 1.73
N GLU A 786 8.59 -22.80 2.51
CA GLU A 786 8.93 -23.90 3.40
C GLU A 786 7.84 -24.14 4.45
N LYS A 787 7.28 -23.07 5.00
CA LYS A 787 6.17 -23.13 5.96
C LYS A 787 4.90 -23.71 5.32
N GLU A 788 4.56 -23.36 4.08
CA GLU A 788 3.44 -23.93 3.33
C GLU A 788 3.65 -25.43 3.05
N GLN A 789 4.87 -25.86 2.68
CA GLN A 789 5.21 -27.27 2.44
C GLN A 789 5.24 -28.11 3.73
N GLN A 790 5.69 -27.54 4.84
CA GLN A 790 5.66 -28.18 6.15
C GLN A 790 4.24 -28.31 6.73
N ALA A 791 3.28 -27.60 6.15
CA ALA A 791 1.88 -27.66 6.56
C ALA A 791 1.29 -29.08 6.54
N ASP A 792 1.68 -29.86 5.54
CA ASP A 792 1.24 -31.24 5.39
C ASP A 792 1.99 -32.23 6.30
N SER A 793 3.17 -31.85 6.82
CA SER A 793 4.02 -32.68 7.68
C SER A 793 3.86 -32.39 9.18
N LEU A 794 3.01 -31.45 9.58
CA LEU A 794 2.81 -31.04 10.98
C LEU A 794 2.31 -32.15 11.92
N TYR A 795 1.80 -33.21 11.34
CA TYR A 795 1.18 -34.31 12.07
C TYR A 795 2.13 -35.50 12.28
N SER A 796 3.38 -35.41 11.84
CA SER A 796 4.37 -36.45 12.08
C SER A 796 5.34 -36.04 13.21
N TYR A 797 4.98 -36.33 14.44
CA TYR A 797 5.89 -36.32 15.58
C TYR A 797 6.76 -37.57 15.53
N ASP A 798 8.04 -37.40 15.19
CA ASP A 798 9.04 -38.47 15.26
C ASP A 798 9.87 -38.32 16.53
N ALA A 799 9.50 -39.08 17.58
CA ALA A 799 10.17 -39.07 18.86
C ALA A 799 11.68 -39.44 18.76
N SER A 800 12.09 -40.14 17.70
CA SER A 800 13.49 -40.53 17.49
C SER A 800 14.41 -39.34 17.16
N LYS A 801 13.84 -38.24 16.68
CA LYS A 801 14.59 -37.04 16.28
C LYS A 801 14.72 -35.97 17.37
N VAL A 802 14.09 -36.14 18.52
CA VAL A 802 14.04 -35.12 19.62
C VAL A 802 15.44 -34.71 20.08
N ASN A 803 16.38 -35.61 20.12
CA ASN A 803 17.75 -35.37 20.56
C ASN A 803 18.74 -35.12 19.42
N SER A 804 18.29 -34.96 18.19
CA SER A 804 19.17 -34.64 17.06
C SER A 804 19.86 -33.28 17.26
N PHE A 805 21.04 -33.10 16.69
CA PHE A 805 21.79 -31.85 16.68
C PHE A 805 20.94 -30.68 16.18
N SER A 806 20.23 -30.87 15.05
CA SER A 806 19.35 -29.88 14.47
C SER A 806 18.19 -29.47 15.39
N ASN A 807 17.57 -30.44 16.10
CA ASN A 807 16.48 -30.13 17.02
C ASN A 807 16.95 -29.41 18.29
N LYS A 808 18.17 -29.71 18.77
CA LYS A 808 18.76 -28.95 19.87
C LYS A 808 18.95 -27.48 19.48
N ILE A 809 19.47 -27.21 18.29
CA ILE A 809 19.62 -25.84 17.76
C ILE A 809 18.24 -25.16 17.60
N ALA A 810 17.28 -25.82 16.96
CA ALA A 810 15.94 -25.28 16.75
C ALA A 810 15.25 -24.95 18.10
N LYS A 811 15.36 -25.83 19.10
CA LYS A 811 14.83 -25.61 20.44
C LYS A 811 15.49 -24.40 21.12
N SER A 812 16.81 -24.27 20.99
CA SER A 812 17.56 -23.13 21.54
C SER A 812 17.16 -21.81 20.89
N ILE A 813 17.00 -21.78 19.56
CA ILE A 813 16.55 -20.58 18.84
C ILE A 813 15.15 -20.17 19.31
N ASN A 814 14.20 -21.11 19.44
CA ASN A 814 12.85 -20.81 19.93
C ASN A 814 12.88 -20.26 21.38
N TYR A 815 13.74 -20.80 22.24
CA TYR A 815 13.89 -20.27 23.58
C TYR A 815 14.50 -18.88 23.63
N LEU A 816 15.53 -18.61 22.81
CA LEU A 816 16.11 -17.27 22.70
C LEU A 816 15.11 -16.25 22.14
N ASP A 817 14.32 -16.62 21.14
CA ASP A 817 13.23 -15.80 20.59
C ASP A 817 12.22 -15.41 21.68
N LEU A 818 11.82 -16.41 22.45
CA LEU A 818 10.88 -16.21 23.54
C LEU A 818 11.43 -15.24 24.60
N VAL A 819 12.66 -15.47 25.08
CA VAL A 819 13.25 -14.60 26.12
C VAL A 819 13.50 -13.20 25.62
N ALA A 820 13.93 -13.05 24.35
CA ALA A 820 14.10 -11.74 23.74
C ALA A 820 12.80 -10.93 23.71
N LYS A 821 11.65 -11.59 23.59
CA LYS A 821 10.31 -10.97 23.62
C LYS A 821 9.78 -10.73 25.04
N ILE A 822 10.19 -11.53 26.01
CA ILE A 822 9.75 -11.39 27.40
C ILE A 822 10.19 -10.05 28.00
N LEU A 823 11.42 -9.61 27.79
CA LEU A 823 11.92 -8.36 28.39
C LEU A 823 11.09 -7.13 27.96
N PRO A 824 10.88 -6.84 26.69
CA PRO A 824 10.02 -5.72 26.29
C PRO A 824 8.56 -5.89 26.69
N ASN A 825 8.01 -7.11 26.62
CA ASN A 825 6.60 -7.38 26.89
C ASN A 825 6.23 -7.27 28.38
N PHE A 826 7.09 -7.73 29.25
CA PHE A 826 6.82 -7.78 30.69
C PHE A 826 7.60 -6.75 31.51
N ARG A 827 8.36 -5.87 30.88
CA ARG A 827 9.31 -4.97 31.54
C ARG A 827 8.77 -4.28 32.78
N PHE A 828 7.52 -3.81 32.73
CA PHE A 828 6.91 -3.07 33.85
C PHE A 828 6.35 -3.98 34.95
N MET A 829 6.20 -5.28 34.69
CA MET A 829 5.71 -6.28 35.64
C MET A 829 6.85 -7.10 36.27
N LEU A 830 8.00 -7.17 35.59
CA LEU A 830 9.18 -7.90 36.06
C LEU A 830 9.83 -7.20 37.25
N GLN A 831 10.16 -7.98 38.27
CA GLN A 831 10.98 -7.52 39.40
C GLN A 831 12.45 -7.35 38.99
N GLY A 832 13.23 -6.57 39.76
CA GLY A 832 14.62 -6.28 39.41
C GLY A 832 15.49 -7.51 39.23
N GLU A 833 15.23 -8.57 40.02
CA GLU A 833 15.93 -9.84 39.91
C GLU A 833 15.56 -10.61 38.64
N GLU A 834 14.27 -10.66 38.29
CA GLU A 834 13.80 -11.31 37.07
C GLU A 834 14.39 -10.62 35.83
N LYS A 835 14.45 -9.28 35.83
CA LYS A 835 15.13 -8.52 34.75
C LYS A 835 16.60 -8.90 34.62
N ARG A 836 17.31 -9.03 35.74
CA ARG A 836 18.73 -9.46 35.74
C ARG A 836 18.90 -10.86 35.18
N ILE A 837 18.05 -11.80 35.56
CA ILE A 837 18.06 -13.16 35.03
C ILE A 837 17.85 -13.14 33.50
N ILE A 838 16.83 -12.46 33.05
CA ILE A 838 16.51 -12.37 31.63
C ILE A 838 17.66 -11.70 30.86
N THR A 839 18.20 -10.61 31.38
CA THR A 839 19.36 -9.93 30.77
C THR A 839 20.59 -10.82 30.69
N ASN A 840 20.86 -11.60 31.74
CA ASN A 840 21.93 -12.61 31.74
C ASN A 840 21.73 -13.64 30.62
N ILE A 841 20.51 -14.15 30.47
CA ILE A 841 20.18 -15.09 29.39
C ILE A 841 20.45 -14.46 28.02
N LEU A 842 19.98 -13.22 27.80
CA LEU A 842 20.13 -12.53 26.52
C LEU A 842 21.59 -12.28 26.12
N TYR A 843 22.52 -12.16 27.05
CA TYR A 843 23.95 -12.04 26.73
C TYR A 843 24.66 -13.39 26.66
N LYS A 844 24.42 -14.30 27.59
CA LYS A 844 25.17 -15.55 27.70
C LYS A 844 24.71 -16.64 26.75
N TYR A 845 23.41 -16.85 26.63
CA TYR A 845 22.87 -18.01 25.91
C TYR A 845 23.03 -17.94 24.38
N PRO A 846 23.04 -16.79 23.73
CA PRO A 846 23.48 -16.68 22.34
C PRO A 846 24.91 -17.19 22.13
N ASN A 847 25.82 -16.90 23.09
CA ASN A 847 27.19 -17.39 23.04
C ASN A 847 27.30 -18.91 23.32
N LYS A 848 26.41 -19.45 24.16
CA LYS A 848 26.32 -20.91 24.38
C LYS A 848 25.85 -21.62 23.12
N LEU A 849 24.81 -21.08 22.43
CA LEU A 849 24.35 -21.63 21.18
C LEU A 849 25.42 -21.53 20.07
N LEU A 850 26.09 -20.40 19.96
CA LEU A 850 27.19 -20.22 19.01
C LEU A 850 28.35 -21.17 19.25
N TYR A 851 28.77 -21.35 20.49
CA TYR A 851 29.79 -22.30 20.82
C TYR A 851 29.39 -23.72 20.43
N PHE A 852 28.16 -24.14 20.79
CA PHE A 852 27.63 -25.45 20.42
C PHE A 852 27.66 -25.70 18.91
N MET A 853 27.28 -24.69 18.12
CA MET A 853 27.25 -24.77 16.64
C MET A 853 28.67 -24.78 16.03
N LEU A 854 29.56 -23.90 16.53
CA LEU A 854 30.88 -23.69 15.94
C LEU A 854 31.90 -24.75 16.36
N LYS A 855 31.73 -25.36 17.55
CA LYS A 855 32.60 -26.42 18.04
C LYS A 855 32.63 -27.66 17.14
N ASP A 856 31.46 -28.05 16.62
CA ASP A 856 31.37 -29.17 15.67
C ASP A 856 32.13 -28.86 14.38
N ILE A 857 32.08 -27.63 13.92
CA ILE A 857 32.83 -27.17 12.75
C ILE A 857 34.34 -27.16 13.05
N ASP A 858 34.76 -26.70 14.23
CA ASP A 858 36.17 -26.63 14.65
C ASP A 858 36.78 -28.02 14.73
N GLU A 859 36.11 -28.96 15.40
CA GLU A 859 36.53 -30.35 15.55
C GLU A 859 36.62 -31.10 14.20
N ASN A 860 35.75 -30.79 13.26
CA ASN A 860 35.68 -31.44 11.95
C ASN A 860 36.33 -30.61 10.83
N SER A 861 36.90 -29.44 11.10
CA SER A 861 37.36 -28.48 10.06
C SER A 861 38.36 -29.11 9.09
N ASN A 862 39.35 -29.85 9.58
CA ASN A 862 40.33 -30.52 8.70
C ASN A 862 39.68 -31.60 7.80
N LYS A 863 38.71 -32.34 8.33
CA LYS A 863 37.97 -33.34 7.54
C LYS A 863 37.12 -32.66 6.47
N ILE A 864 36.41 -31.60 6.82
CA ILE A 864 35.60 -30.82 5.89
C ILE A 864 36.45 -30.24 4.75
N ILE A 865 37.61 -29.66 5.09
CA ILE A 865 38.55 -29.12 4.11
C ILE A 865 39.03 -30.23 3.16
N ASN A 866 39.47 -31.38 3.70
CA ASN A 866 39.96 -32.50 2.89
C ASN A 866 38.87 -33.09 1.98
N ASP A 867 37.65 -33.21 2.47
CA ASP A 867 36.53 -33.76 1.70
C ASP A 867 36.12 -32.80 0.55
N ILE A 868 36.16 -31.50 0.77
CA ILE A 868 35.88 -30.48 -0.26
C ILE A 868 37.00 -30.50 -1.32
N LEU A 869 38.27 -30.54 -0.90
CA LEU A 869 39.41 -30.57 -1.81
C LEU A 869 39.36 -31.84 -2.73
N LYS A 870 38.93 -32.96 -2.18
CA LYS A 870 38.75 -34.21 -2.96
C LYS A 870 37.54 -34.17 -3.89
N SER A 871 36.42 -33.64 -3.46
CA SER A 871 35.15 -33.69 -4.19
C SER A 871 35.00 -32.60 -5.25
N LYS A 872 35.54 -31.41 -4.98
CA LYS A 872 35.38 -30.19 -5.81
C LYS A 872 36.72 -29.46 -5.97
N PRO A 873 37.66 -29.99 -6.78
CA PRO A 873 39.00 -29.40 -6.88
C PRO A 873 39.04 -28.05 -7.61
N LYS A 874 37.92 -27.63 -8.28
CA LYS A 874 37.84 -26.37 -9.03
C LYS A 874 36.50 -25.69 -8.85
N THR A 875 36.51 -24.36 -8.83
CA THR A 875 35.31 -23.53 -8.86
C THR A 875 34.58 -23.65 -10.20
N ARG A 876 33.35 -23.18 -10.31
CA ARG A 876 32.60 -23.07 -11.58
C ARG A 876 33.31 -22.26 -12.66
N LYS A 877 34.27 -21.39 -12.28
CA LYS A 877 35.14 -20.62 -13.19
C LYS A 877 36.49 -21.30 -13.49
N GLY A 878 36.68 -22.55 -13.08
CA GLY A 878 37.91 -23.32 -13.35
C GLY A 878 39.10 -23.00 -12.44
N ILE A 879 38.94 -22.17 -11.42
CA ILE A 879 40.00 -21.81 -10.46
C ILE A 879 40.18 -22.98 -9.47
N LEU A 880 41.44 -23.39 -9.20
CA LEU A 880 41.77 -24.40 -8.20
C LEU A 880 41.35 -23.92 -6.80
N ILE A 881 40.62 -24.76 -6.09
CA ILE A 881 40.20 -24.49 -4.71
C ILE A 881 41.39 -24.86 -3.80
N THR A 882 41.79 -23.91 -2.96
CA THR A 882 42.85 -24.07 -1.98
C THR A 882 42.27 -24.24 -0.57
N GLU A 883 43.07 -24.81 0.34
CA GLU A 883 42.75 -24.93 1.76
C GLU A 883 42.40 -23.57 2.37
N ASP A 884 43.17 -22.53 2.04
CA ASP A 884 42.97 -21.17 2.50
C ASP A 884 41.61 -20.60 2.02
N MET A 885 41.18 -20.91 0.79
CA MET A 885 39.85 -20.51 0.29
C MET A 885 38.72 -21.18 1.09
N ILE A 886 38.85 -22.44 1.43
CA ILE A 886 37.85 -23.16 2.21
C ILE A 886 37.81 -22.64 3.63
N THR A 887 38.96 -22.41 4.25
CA THR A 887 39.06 -21.86 5.60
C THR A 887 38.42 -20.49 5.69
N ARG A 888 38.63 -19.61 4.69
CA ARG A 888 37.98 -18.30 4.61
C ARG A 888 36.45 -18.41 4.49
N GLU A 889 35.98 -19.37 3.69
CA GLU A 889 34.55 -19.58 3.54
C GLU A 889 33.92 -20.08 4.83
N LEU A 890 34.54 -20.99 5.55
CA LEU A 890 34.11 -21.42 6.87
C LEU A 890 34.10 -20.27 7.89
N GLN A 891 35.11 -19.40 7.84
CA GLN A 891 35.14 -18.20 8.69
C GLN A 891 34.01 -17.21 8.31
N ASN A 892 33.75 -16.98 7.04
CA ASN A 892 32.66 -16.10 6.57
C ASN A 892 31.29 -16.63 6.98
N GLN A 893 31.05 -17.93 6.87
CA GLN A 893 29.82 -18.59 7.35
C GLN A 893 29.67 -18.44 8.87
N SER A 894 30.75 -18.61 9.63
CA SER A 894 30.75 -18.44 11.07
C SER A 894 30.45 -17.00 11.48
N ILE A 895 31.03 -16.00 10.78
CA ILE A 895 30.69 -14.59 10.96
C ILE A 895 29.19 -14.36 10.71
N ALA A 896 28.66 -14.95 9.63
CA ALA A 896 27.25 -14.83 9.31
C ALA A 896 26.36 -15.43 10.42
N TYR A 897 26.71 -16.59 11.00
CA TYR A 897 26.00 -17.16 12.15
C TYR A 897 26.07 -16.27 13.39
N ILE A 898 27.26 -15.75 13.72
CA ILE A 898 27.46 -14.86 14.86
C ILE A 898 26.60 -13.59 14.71
N LEU A 899 26.70 -12.95 13.56
CA LEU A 899 25.92 -11.74 13.26
C LEU A 899 24.42 -12.03 13.28
N SER A 900 23.98 -13.14 12.68
CA SER A 900 22.56 -13.50 12.62
C SER A 900 21.96 -13.74 14.00
N ILE A 901 22.65 -14.46 14.88
CA ILE A 901 22.15 -14.76 16.23
C ILE A 901 22.16 -13.51 17.11
N TYR A 902 23.22 -12.69 17.04
CA TYR A 902 23.28 -11.45 17.81
C TYR A 902 22.26 -10.43 17.30
N ASP A 903 22.08 -10.31 15.99
CA ASP A 903 21.09 -9.44 15.37
C ASP A 903 19.67 -9.83 15.76
N PHE A 904 19.35 -11.10 15.64
CA PHE A 904 18.05 -11.67 16.01
C PHE A 904 17.67 -11.35 17.46
N VAL A 905 18.59 -11.55 18.40
CA VAL A 905 18.36 -11.22 19.82
C VAL A 905 18.27 -9.70 20.02
N SER A 906 19.16 -8.93 19.40
CA SER A 906 19.23 -7.48 19.54
C SER A 906 18.00 -6.78 18.99
N MET A 907 17.56 -7.15 17.79
CA MET A 907 16.36 -6.54 17.15
C MET A 907 15.10 -6.77 17.97
N THR A 908 15.00 -7.89 18.68
CA THR A 908 13.83 -8.24 19.47
C THR A 908 13.87 -7.65 20.87
N ALA A 909 15.02 -7.76 21.57
CA ALA A 909 15.15 -7.38 22.97
C ALA A 909 15.47 -5.89 23.17
N SER A 910 16.17 -5.24 22.21
CA SER A 910 16.66 -3.88 22.37
C SER A 910 15.68 -2.86 21.79
N THR A 911 15.07 -2.11 22.69
CA THR A 911 14.19 -0.99 22.38
C THR A 911 14.64 0.24 23.17
N SER A 912 14.15 1.43 22.82
CA SER A 912 14.41 2.64 23.63
C SER A 912 13.97 2.50 25.08
N LYS A 913 13.06 1.57 25.38
CA LYS A 913 12.58 1.29 26.74
C LYS A 913 13.44 0.29 27.49
N THR A 914 13.98 -0.73 26.81
CA THR A 914 14.68 -1.86 27.44
C THR A 914 16.20 -1.68 27.52
N ILE A 915 16.76 -0.80 26.68
CA ILE A 915 18.22 -0.61 26.61
C ILE A 915 18.87 -0.30 27.97
N GLY A 916 18.21 0.53 28.79
CA GLY A 916 18.70 0.84 30.15
C GLY A 916 18.70 -0.35 31.09
N ASP A 917 17.87 -1.39 30.88
CA ASP A 917 17.91 -2.63 31.65
C ASP A 917 18.99 -3.58 31.11
N LEU A 918 19.19 -3.60 29.78
CA LEU A 918 20.25 -4.38 29.13
C LEU A 918 21.65 -3.86 29.47
N GLU A 919 21.83 -2.55 29.64
CA GLU A 919 23.10 -1.92 30.03
C GLU A 919 23.48 -2.14 31.47
N LYS A 920 22.60 -2.65 32.33
CA LYS A 920 22.93 -3.06 33.70
C LYS A 920 23.74 -4.35 33.76
N PHE A 921 23.79 -5.11 32.67
CA PHE A 921 24.66 -6.25 32.53
C PHE A 921 26.11 -5.80 32.39
N ASP A 922 27.05 -6.50 33.04
CA ASP A 922 28.49 -6.22 32.90
C ASP A 922 29.02 -6.78 31.57
N TYR A 923 28.68 -6.09 30.48
CA TYR A 923 29.14 -6.46 29.14
C TYR A 923 30.61 -6.13 28.88
N ASN A 924 31.26 -5.36 29.76
CA ASN A 924 32.65 -4.98 29.61
C ASN A 924 33.65 -6.08 29.94
N CYS A 925 33.22 -7.14 30.63
CA CYS A 925 34.08 -8.26 31.06
C CYS A 925 34.50 -9.18 29.92
N ASN A 926 33.84 -9.15 28.74
CA ASN A 926 34.08 -10.08 27.64
C ASN A 926 33.89 -9.40 26.27
N THR A 927 34.73 -9.69 25.31
CA THR A 927 34.68 -9.12 23.96
C THR A 927 33.39 -9.50 23.24
N ASN A 928 32.88 -10.73 23.41
CA ASN A 928 31.60 -11.14 22.81
C ASN A 928 30.43 -10.27 23.27
N TYR A 929 30.36 -9.99 24.59
CA TYR A 929 29.30 -9.16 25.16
C TYR A 929 29.38 -7.71 24.72
N LYS A 930 30.59 -7.18 24.51
CA LYS A 930 30.78 -5.83 23.91
C LYS A 930 30.24 -5.76 22.49
N ILE A 931 30.49 -6.79 21.68
CA ILE A 931 29.95 -6.89 20.31
C ILE A 931 28.41 -6.97 20.33
N GLN A 932 27.85 -7.80 21.20
CA GLN A 932 26.40 -7.89 21.37
C GLN A 932 25.80 -6.54 21.81
N ASN A 933 26.45 -5.85 22.76
CA ASN A 933 26.00 -4.52 23.18
C ASN A 933 26.09 -3.50 22.04
N LEU A 934 27.11 -3.55 21.20
CA LEU A 934 27.19 -2.70 20.01
C LEU A 934 26.02 -2.95 19.04
N MET A 935 25.65 -4.23 18.83
CA MET A 935 24.48 -4.57 18.02
C MET A 935 23.17 -4.05 18.63
N MET A 936 23.03 -4.12 19.95
CA MET A 936 21.87 -3.57 20.67
C MET A 936 21.77 -2.05 20.52
N GLN A 937 22.89 -1.35 20.51
CA GLN A 937 22.92 0.11 20.28
C GLN A 937 22.59 0.49 18.82
N GLU A 938 22.93 -0.35 17.86
CA GLU A 938 22.60 -0.12 16.46
C GLU A 938 21.10 0.09 16.24
N ASN A 939 20.26 -0.64 16.97
CA ASN A 939 18.80 -0.53 16.84
C ASN A 939 18.21 0.73 17.51
N ILE A 940 18.92 1.40 18.42
CA ILE A 940 18.44 2.57 19.16
C ILE A 940 18.68 3.89 18.40
N ALA A 941 19.49 3.85 17.35
CA ALA A 941 19.79 5.00 16.48
C ALA A 941 20.45 6.21 17.18
N ASN A 942 21.08 6.03 18.35
CA ASN A 942 21.93 7.04 18.96
C ASN A 942 23.35 6.93 18.38
N PHE A 943 23.58 7.64 17.26
CA PHE A 943 24.81 7.50 16.51
C PHE A 943 26.07 7.76 17.34
N ASN A 944 26.09 8.79 18.19
CA ASN A 944 27.30 9.15 18.95
C ASN A 944 27.72 8.05 19.94
N VAL A 945 26.76 7.43 20.62
CA VAL A 945 27.01 6.31 21.53
C VAL A 945 27.48 5.10 20.74
N PHE A 946 26.81 4.80 19.62
CA PHE A 946 27.17 3.70 18.75
C PHE A 946 28.60 3.88 18.18
N ALA A 947 28.91 5.06 17.63
CA ALA A 947 30.22 5.38 17.03
C ALA A 947 31.35 5.24 18.06
N SER A 948 31.20 5.85 19.22
CA SER A 948 32.21 5.76 20.30
C SER A 948 32.49 4.31 20.74
N ARG A 949 31.45 3.48 20.86
CA ARG A 949 31.61 2.05 21.22
C ARG A 949 32.25 1.24 20.08
N ALA A 950 31.85 1.52 18.84
CA ALA A 950 32.44 0.85 17.68
C ALA A 950 33.93 1.15 17.54
N GLU A 951 34.33 2.41 17.71
CA GLU A 951 35.75 2.82 17.66
C GLU A 951 36.58 2.18 18.78
N GLN A 952 36.08 2.23 20.01
CA GLN A 952 36.78 1.61 21.15
C GLN A 952 36.95 0.10 20.97
N LEU A 953 35.94 -0.59 20.45
CA LEU A 953 36.02 -2.02 20.17
C LEU A 953 36.99 -2.32 19.05
N TYR A 954 36.97 -1.52 17.98
CA TYR A 954 37.83 -1.70 16.80
C TYR A 954 39.30 -1.54 17.17
N ASP A 955 39.64 -0.54 18.01
CA ASP A 955 41.03 -0.29 18.48
C ASP A 955 41.55 -1.43 19.36
N ASN A 956 40.68 -1.96 20.24
CA ASN A 956 41.04 -3.01 21.17
C ASN A 956 40.97 -4.43 20.59
N ALA A 957 40.49 -4.56 19.36
CA ALA A 957 40.30 -5.86 18.70
C ALA A 957 41.67 -6.50 18.37
N LYS A 958 41.99 -7.59 19.03
CA LYS A 958 43.22 -8.35 18.83
C LYS A 958 43.15 -9.30 17.63
N LEU A 959 41.94 -9.84 17.32
CA LEU A 959 41.73 -10.78 16.24
C LEU A 959 41.21 -10.05 14.99
N PRO A 960 41.76 -10.32 13.79
CA PRO A 960 41.23 -9.74 12.52
C PRO A 960 39.72 -10.01 12.32
N LEU A 961 39.24 -11.17 12.72
CA LEU A 961 37.84 -11.56 12.68
C LEU A 961 36.94 -10.56 13.43
N ILE A 962 37.37 -10.10 14.62
CA ILE A 962 36.58 -9.15 15.44
C ILE A 962 36.48 -7.80 14.72
N LYS A 963 37.60 -7.35 14.11
CA LYS A 963 37.58 -6.13 13.28
C LYS A 963 36.61 -6.26 12.11
N GLN A 964 36.57 -7.40 11.45
CA GLN A 964 35.63 -7.68 10.37
C GLN A 964 34.18 -7.68 10.86
N ILE A 965 33.86 -8.30 11.99
CA ILE A 965 32.53 -8.28 12.60
C ILE A 965 32.09 -6.84 12.88
N ILE A 966 32.95 -6.03 13.54
CA ILE A 966 32.66 -4.63 13.85
C ILE A 966 32.42 -3.83 12.56
N THR A 967 33.28 -4.02 11.55
CA THR A 967 33.10 -3.36 10.25
C THR A 967 31.76 -3.69 9.61
N LEU A 968 31.30 -4.94 9.70
CA LEU A 968 29.99 -5.35 9.16
C LEU A 968 28.83 -4.74 9.95
N ILE A 969 28.94 -4.63 11.28
CA ILE A 969 27.94 -3.97 12.12
C ILE A 969 27.86 -2.48 11.80
N VAL A 970 29.00 -1.79 11.67
CA VAL A 970 29.04 -0.37 11.28
C VAL A 970 28.50 -0.17 9.87
N ARG A 971 28.86 -1.04 8.91
CA ARG A 971 28.31 -1.02 7.57
C ARG A 971 26.78 -1.18 7.57
N LYS A 972 26.25 -2.07 8.40
CA LYS A 972 24.83 -2.29 8.59
C LYS A 972 24.15 -1.02 9.12
N TYR A 973 24.74 -0.32 10.09
CA TYR A 973 24.22 0.95 10.59
C TYR A 973 24.04 1.97 9.45
N PHE A 974 25.01 2.16 8.59
CA PHE A 974 24.94 3.06 7.44
C PHE A 974 23.98 2.60 6.31
N ILE A 975 23.58 1.33 6.30
CA ILE A 975 22.53 0.83 5.41
C ILE A 975 21.15 1.26 5.90
N TYR A 976 20.92 1.16 7.21
CA TYR A 976 19.60 1.31 7.80
C TYR A 976 19.31 2.71 8.35
N HIS A 977 20.33 3.51 8.61
CA HIS A 977 20.18 4.86 9.15
C HIS A 977 20.73 5.89 8.18
N ASP A 978 19.99 6.97 7.97
CA ASP A 978 20.50 8.14 7.24
C ASP A 978 21.34 8.98 8.22
N VAL A 979 22.66 8.81 8.14
CA VAL A 979 23.61 9.49 9.00
C VAL A 979 24.12 10.74 8.31
N GLU A 980 24.01 11.88 8.98
CA GLU A 980 24.64 13.12 8.53
C GLU A 980 26.16 13.03 8.65
N MET A 981 26.88 13.43 7.59
CA MET A 981 28.34 13.30 7.49
C MET A 981 29.06 14.46 8.23
N HIS A 982 28.98 14.45 9.56
CA HIS A 982 29.63 15.40 10.45
C HIS A 982 30.48 14.69 11.50
N GLY A 983 31.52 15.38 12.02
CA GLY A 983 32.30 15.01 13.20
C GLY A 983 32.55 13.49 13.36
N ASP A 984 31.83 12.88 14.28
CA ASP A 984 31.98 11.47 14.66
C ASP A 984 31.74 10.50 13.52
N ALA A 985 30.85 10.82 12.58
CA ALA A 985 30.59 9.95 11.43
C ALA A 985 31.79 9.91 10.47
N ILE A 986 32.39 11.07 10.22
CA ILE A 986 33.61 11.17 9.41
C ILE A 986 34.74 10.40 10.07
N HIS A 987 34.95 10.61 11.37
CA HIS A 987 36.02 9.94 12.14
C HIS A 987 35.86 8.42 12.14
N LEU A 988 34.67 7.92 12.41
CA LEU A 988 34.39 6.48 12.40
C LEU A 988 34.64 5.84 11.04
N ILE A 989 34.18 6.51 9.96
CA ILE A 989 34.37 6.01 8.59
C ILE A 989 35.84 6.00 8.21
N ASP A 990 36.54 7.09 8.45
CA ASP A 990 37.99 7.18 8.12
C ASP A 990 38.78 6.10 8.85
N LYS A 991 38.45 5.81 10.08
CA LYS A 991 39.12 4.81 10.90
C LYS A 991 38.83 3.38 10.44
N ILE A 992 37.60 3.06 10.09
CA ILE A 992 37.20 1.67 9.78
C ILE A 992 37.31 1.37 8.28
N PHE A 993 36.98 2.32 7.40
CA PHE A 993 36.92 2.11 5.95
C PHE A 993 37.99 2.87 5.17
N GLY A 994 38.59 3.89 5.75
CA GLY A 994 39.60 4.76 5.14
C GLY A 994 39.00 5.95 4.38
N GLU A 995 39.82 6.99 4.21
CA GLU A 995 39.45 8.28 3.63
C GLU A 995 38.93 8.18 2.19
N GLU A 996 39.46 7.31 1.38
CA GLU A 996 39.05 7.10 -0.02
C GLU A 996 37.59 6.63 -0.10
N GLN A 997 37.19 5.71 0.78
CA GLN A 997 35.83 5.22 0.84
C GLN A 997 34.85 6.27 1.36
N ARG A 998 35.28 7.13 2.29
CA ARG A 998 34.49 8.27 2.78
C ARG A 998 34.19 9.26 1.65
N GLN A 999 35.23 9.65 0.89
CA GLN A 999 35.05 10.60 -0.23
C GLN A 999 34.05 10.04 -1.25
N HIS A 1000 34.19 8.77 -1.60
CA HIS A 1000 33.23 8.09 -2.50
C HIS A 1000 31.80 8.08 -1.97
N PHE A 1001 31.62 7.81 -0.70
CA PHE A 1001 30.30 7.78 -0.05
C PHE A 1001 29.66 9.17 0.02
N GLN A 1002 30.41 10.22 0.32
CA GLN A 1002 29.95 11.60 0.31
C GLN A 1002 29.47 12.05 -1.07
N ILE A 1003 30.19 11.68 -2.14
CA ILE A 1003 29.78 11.96 -3.53
C ILE A 1003 28.45 11.28 -3.85
N LEU A 1004 28.26 10.05 -3.41
CA LEU A 1004 27.00 9.32 -3.60
C LEU A 1004 25.83 9.95 -2.83
N GLN A 1005 26.03 10.39 -1.60
CA GLN A 1005 25.00 11.09 -0.82
C GLN A 1005 24.62 12.43 -1.46
N ALA A 1006 25.59 13.22 -1.91
CA ALA A 1006 25.33 14.49 -2.59
C ALA A 1006 24.53 14.29 -3.90
N LYS A 1007 24.83 13.26 -4.70
CA LYS A 1007 24.05 12.89 -5.89
C LYS A 1007 22.60 12.54 -5.54
N ASN A 1008 22.38 11.82 -4.45
CA ASN A 1008 21.04 11.45 -4.01
C ASN A 1008 20.22 12.63 -3.52
N GLN A 1009 20.83 13.60 -2.85
CA GLN A 1009 20.15 14.84 -2.45
C GLN A 1009 19.75 15.69 -3.65
N ILE A 1010 20.51 15.64 -4.74
CA ILE A 1010 20.17 16.31 -6.01
C ILE A 1010 19.02 15.59 -6.72
N ILE A 1011 18.93 14.26 -6.62
CA ILE A 1011 17.85 13.47 -7.22
C ILE A 1011 16.56 13.57 -6.38
N LYS A 1012 16.67 13.73 -5.05
CA LYS A 1012 15.52 13.93 -4.13
C LYS A 1012 14.98 15.38 -4.12
N LYS A 1013 15.74 16.36 -4.59
CA LYS A 1013 15.33 17.74 -4.88
C LYS A 1013 14.84 17.88 -6.32
#